data_d6bcf601d346acb864ca19fcc42f7672
#
_entry.id   d6bcf601d346acb864ca19fcc42f7672
#
_cell.length_a   1.000
_cell.length_b   1.000
_cell.length_c   1.000
_cell.angle_alpha   90.00
_cell.angle_beta   90.00
_cell.angle_gamma   90.00
#
_symmetry.space_group_name_H-M   'P 1'
#
loop_
_entity.id
_entity.type
_entity.pdbx_description
1 polymer ?
#
loop_
_entity_poly.entity_id
_entity_poly.type
_entity_poly.pdbx_seq_one_letter_code
_entity_poly.pdbx_strand_id
1 'polypeptide(L)'
;MGKNVKISRREFIKVATLGVGATVLTACGVDTKPTAAPATAVPPTQAPAAPPTSVPPTAVPATKAPAPTAAPTKVPTLGDRYIGKLEGSEVVVNAAKPSKLSEAPMLADLVKAGKLPPVEQRLPDEPCVVKPLNEVGKYGGTWRRAFIGAADGEAANRMVSIDKWIFWDYTGAKLIPSLAKAWKLSDDGKRLTIYLRKGLKWSDGKPYTADDCVFWFEDMYGNKELKPVPEPTMSVGGKPGKLVKIDDYTIEWQFEVGYWLFELILAGDTSPGRGQSAGQWRGDYNGGYAPKHYLSQYLPKYKPQAELDAAAKAAGYDNWKARFEVLKNWMRNPDLPCVQPWKVVAGADLTKPLFVLERNPYHWEVDTAGNQLPYIDKVQFTGENVEVVNLRAIAGEYDNQERHLQLTNLPVFIENQQKGGYTVRIDPGSNGGDANILFNFAYREDPEVAKWINNKDFRRALSLGVDRDQINEAIFLGLGVVGSPIPEAVMAECPQPEAEWRKKWHVLDIAQSNALLDKVGLDKKDSEGYRLRSDGKGRLRLEVLCQDQIIANSKIGEMLVPMWKKIGIQLDPKVVDTAASVATRSANKEQLSIWTNNGSDQFFLYARVVLPIDATANNGIEVGKWYATGGAQGIEPMDPDLKKCLELNTQAQTKTLDERNKIAQEIWKLTVDAVISIGTVGQSPATLGLRLVKNNVGNAVGRQCTSQHARTPSAARPTAVYFKS
;
A
#
# COMPACT_ATOMS: atom_id res chain seq x y z
N MET A 1 -39.87 -35.34 -21.88
CA MET A 1 -40.24 -33.95 -21.70
C MET A 1 -39.77 -33.51 -20.32
N GLY A 2 -38.57 -33.02 -20.20
CA GLY A 2 -37.99 -32.56 -18.92
C GLY A 2 -38.15 -31.03 -18.83
N LYS A 3 -38.87 -30.57 -17.81
CA LYS A 3 -39.02 -29.15 -17.50
C LYS A 3 -37.75 -28.64 -16.82
N ASN A 4 -37.01 -27.76 -17.46
CA ASN A 4 -35.91 -26.98 -16.86
C ASN A 4 -36.54 -25.96 -15.90
N VAL A 5 -36.39 -26.16 -14.61
CA VAL A 5 -36.74 -25.20 -13.55
C VAL A 5 -35.55 -24.26 -13.36
N LYS A 6 -35.69 -23.02 -13.74
CA LYS A 6 -34.72 -21.94 -13.42
C LYS A 6 -34.95 -21.47 -11.98
N ILE A 7 -34.05 -21.83 -11.08
CA ILE A 7 -34.06 -21.35 -9.70
C ILE A 7 -33.47 -19.93 -9.69
N SER A 8 -34.17 -18.95 -9.11
CA SER A 8 -33.69 -17.57 -9.00
C SER A 8 -32.58 -17.45 -7.94
N ARG A 9 -31.69 -16.47 -8.10
CA ARG A 9 -30.60 -16.18 -7.16
C ARG A 9 -31.08 -15.99 -5.70
N ARG A 10 -32.31 -15.55 -5.52
CA ARG A 10 -32.95 -15.33 -4.20
C ARG A 10 -33.38 -16.62 -3.52
N GLU A 11 -33.72 -17.63 -4.31
CA GLU A 11 -34.05 -18.98 -3.80
C GLU A 11 -32.80 -19.79 -3.50
N PHE A 12 -31.73 -19.60 -4.26
CA PHE A 12 -30.43 -20.22 -3.97
C PHE A 12 -29.83 -19.71 -2.63
N ILE A 13 -29.95 -18.41 -2.32
CA ILE A 13 -29.50 -17.84 -1.03
C ILE A 13 -30.34 -18.36 0.14
N LYS A 14 -31.65 -18.61 -0.03
CA LYS A 14 -32.49 -19.16 1.02
C LYS A 14 -32.22 -20.64 1.30
N VAL A 15 -31.76 -21.38 0.30
CA VAL A 15 -31.39 -22.82 0.47
C VAL A 15 -29.98 -22.92 1.12
N ALA A 16 -29.08 -21.99 0.84
CA ALA A 16 -27.74 -21.98 1.43
C ALA A 16 -27.74 -21.61 2.93
N THR A 17 -28.74 -20.89 3.43
CA THR A 17 -28.84 -20.49 4.85
C THR A 17 -29.55 -21.52 5.74
N LEU A 18 -30.10 -22.58 5.18
CA LEU A 18 -30.78 -23.66 5.93
C LEU A 18 -30.02 -24.99 5.98
N GLY A 19 -28.79 -25.05 5.44
CA GLY A 19 -27.99 -26.27 5.28
C GLY A 19 -26.83 -26.46 6.26
N VAL A 20 -26.69 -25.65 7.32
CA VAL A 20 -25.63 -25.82 8.34
C VAL A 20 -26.29 -26.09 9.70
N GLY A 21 -26.72 -27.28 9.88
CA GLY A 21 -27.21 -27.79 11.15
C GLY A 21 -27.69 -29.26 11.04
N ALA A 22 -26.88 -30.15 11.61
CA ALA A 22 -27.15 -31.57 11.79
C ALA A 22 -26.75 -32.53 10.64
N THR A 23 -25.55 -33.08 10.78
CA THR A 23 -25.29 -34.53 10.63
C THR A 23 -23.93 -34.90 11.22
N VAL A 24 -23.92 -35.24 12.48
CA VAL A 24 -22.91 -36.14 13.08
C VAL A 24 -23.70 -37.41 13.43
N LEU A 25 -23.09 -38.54 13.13
CA LEU A 25 -23.34 -39.93 13.54
C LEU A 25 -23.81 -40.86 12.42
N THR A 26 -22.91 -41.71 12.14
CA THR A 26 -22.98 -43.19 11.98
C THR A 26 -22.33 -43.66 10.67
N ALA A 27 -21.13 -44.26 10.78
CA ALA A 27 -20.85 -45.55 10.15
C ALA A 27 -19.50 -46.13 10.60
N CYS A 28 -19.62 -47.21 11.35
CA CYS A 28 -18.88 -48.47 11.30
C CYS A 28 -17.37 -48.46 11.57
N GLY A 29 -17.07 -49.11 12.69
CA GLY A 29 -15.77 -49.50 13.16
C GLY A 29 -15.00 -50.46 12.27
N VAL A 30 -13.69 -50.31 12.36
CA VAL A 30 -12.71 -51.39 12.22
C VAL A 30 -11.64 -51.16 13.29
N ASP A 31 -11.57 -52.06 14.25
CA ASP A 31 -10.48 -52.18 15.21
C ASP A 31 -9.14 -52.51 14.50
N THR A 32 -8.12 -51.69 14.65
CA THR A 32 -6.74 -52.12 14.46
C THR A 32 -5.92 -51.63 15.64
N LYS A 33 -5.46 -52.57 16.47
CA LYS A 33 -4.46 -52.38 17.50
C LYS A 33 -3.15 -51.83 16.92
N PRO A 34 -2.48 -50.89 17.56
CA PRO A 34 -1.15 -50.50 17.16
C PRO A 34 -0.14 -51.54 17.65
N THR A 35 0.63 -52.08 16.72
CA THR A 35 1.81 -52.91 16.97
C THR A 35 2.97 -52.03 17.41
N ALA A 36 3.53 -52.31 18.57
CA ALA A 36 4.71 -51.59 19.10
C ALA A 36 5.96 -51.92 18.25
N ALA A 37 6.70 -50.92 17.81
CA ALA A 37 8.01 -51.03 17.21
C ALA A 37 9.09 -51.27 18.31
N PRO A 38 10.13 -52.04 18.04
CA PRO A 38 11.15 -52.41 19.08
C PRO A 38 12.06 -51.23 19.43
N ALA A 39 12.32 -51.11 20.72
CA ALA A 39 13.24 -50.11 21.29
C ALA A 39 14.68 -50.37 20.86
N THR A 40 15.30 -49.34 20.26
CA THR A 40 16.76 -49.32 20.00
C THR A 40 17.48 -48.92 21.26
N ALA A 41 18.43 -49.76 21.69
CA ALA A 41 19.27 -49.56 22.89
C ALA A 41 20.19 -48.34 22.75
N VAL A 42 20.18 -47.49 23.75
CA VAL A 42 21.13 -46.37 23.91
C VAL A 42 22.40 -46.87 24.63
N PRO A 43 23.63 -46.52 24.17
CA PRO A 43 24.87 -46.87 24.88
C PRO A 43 25.02 -46.03 26.16
N PRO A 44 25.72 -46.54 27.20
CA PRO A 44 25.81 -45.87 28.48
C PRO A 44 26.72 -44.63 28.45
N THR A 45 26.24 -43.58 29.10
CA THR A 45 26.92 -42.30 29.30
C THR A 45 28.09 -42.46 30.26
N GLN A 46 29.30 -42.04 29.90
CA GLN A 46 30.47 -41.95 30.78
C GLN A 46 30.27 -40.85 31.84
N ALA A 47 30.73 -41.14 33.07
CA ALA A 47 30.71 -40.23 34.20
C ALA A 47 31.68 -39.05 34.03
N PRO A 48 31.37 -37.86 34.62
CA PRO A 48 32.21 -36.67 34.49
C PRO A 48 33.51 -36.80 35.30
N ALA A 49 34.62 -36.33 34.71
CA ALA A 49 35.93 -36.25 35.36
C ALA A 49 35.96 -35.11 36.41
N ALA A 50 36.72 -35.30 37.49
CA ALA A 50 36.89 -34.35 38.58
C ALA A 50 37.61 -33.06 38.15
N PRO A 51 37.38 -31.91 38.84
CA PRO A 51 37.97 -30.64 38.48
C PRO A 51 39.46 -30.54 38.88
N PRO A 52 40.27 -29.82 38.10
CA PRO A 52 41.68 -29.63 38.41
C PRO A 52 41.90 -28.60 39.54
N THR A 53 42.90 -28.87 40.34
CA THR A 53 43.38 -28.11 41.50
C THR A 53 43.88 -26.71 41.12
N SER A 54 43.55 -25.69 41.93
CA SER A 54 43.92 -24.29 41.78
C SER A 54 45.42 -24.05 41.93
N VAL A 55 46.02 -23.29 41.02
CA VAL A 55 47.40 -22.77 41.09
C VAL A 55 47.32 -21.28 41.53
N PRO A 56 48.26 -20.77 42.38
CA PRO A 56 48.21 -19.39 42.87
C PRO A 56 48.55 -18.36 41.77
N PRO A 57 48.03 -17.12 41.86
CA PRO A 57 48.20 -16.11 40.78
C PRO A 57 49.61 -15.48 40.83
N THR A 58 50.30 -15.54 39.69
CA THR A 58 51.51 -14.76 39.41
C THR A 58 51.13 -13.36 38.97
N ALA A 59 51.76 -12.34 39.57
CA ALA A 59 51.51 -10.91 39.25
C ALA A 59 51.89 -10.59 37.77
N VAL A 60 50.94 -10.00 37.05
CA VAL A 60 51.11 -9.51 35.65
C VAL A 60 51.47 -8.03 35.69
N PRO A 61 52.46 -7.58 34.91
CA PRO A 61 52.80 -6.13 34.79
C PRO A 61 51.68 -5.36 34.08
N ALA A 62 51.44 -4.10 34.51
CA ALA A 62 50.41 -3.21 33.94
C ALA A 62 50.63 -2.96 32.43
N THR A 63 49.70 -3.44 31.61
CA THR A 63 49.67 -3.21 30.18
C THR A 63 49.01 -1.86 29.88
N LYS A 64 49.63 -1.04 29.00
CA LYS A 64 49.07 0.22 28.49
C LYS A 64 47.67 0.00 27.91
N ALA A 65 46.75 0.95 28.18
CA ALA A 65 45.41 0.98 27.61
C ALA A 65 45.47 0.86 26.09
N PRO A 66 44.61 0.01 25.47
CA PRO A 66 44.51 -0.06 24.02
C PRO A 66 43.94 1.22 23.44
N ALA A 67 44.41 1.62 22.26
CA ALA A 67 43.84 2.70 21.47
C ALA A 67 42.34 2.42 21.14
N PRO A 68 41.50 3.44 20.94
CA PRO A 68 40.09 3.24 20.66
C PRO A 68 39.92 2.33 19.44
N THR A 69 39.26 1.20 19.64
CA THR A 69 38.91 0.25 18.57
C THR A 69 38.01 0.99 17.57
N ALA A 70 38.38 0.96 16.30
CA ALA A 70 37.52 1.43 15.21
C ALA A 70 36.13 0.78 15.35
N ALA A 71 35.08 1.56 15.13
CA ALA A 71 33.71 1.07 15.15
C ALA A 71 33.61 -0.21 14.30
N PRO A 72 32.90 -1.24 14.75
CA PRO A 72 32.83 -2.50 14.02
C PRO A 72 32.25 -2.20 12.62
N THR A 73 33.04 -2.54 11.61
CA THR A 73 32.58 -2.49 10.21
C THR A 73 31.39 -3.44 10.11
N LYS A 74 30.20 -2.92 9.83
CA LYS A 74 28.98 -3.71 9.65
C LYS A 74 29.27 -4.79 8.61
N VAL A 75 29.23 -6.06 9.02
CA VAL A 75 29.35 -7.18 8.06
C VAL A 75 28.19 -7.06 7.09
N PRO A 76 28.42 -7.01 5.75
CA PRO A 76 27.35 -6.90 4.79
C PRO A 76 26.37 -8.06 4.99
N THR A 77 25.09 -7.73 5.20
CA THR A 77 24.05 -8.75 5.30
C THR A 77 23.84 -9.40 3.92
N LEU A 78 23.24 -10.59 3.90
CA LEU A 78 22.89 -11.28 2.64
C LEU A 78 22.14 -10.34 1.67
N GLY A 79 21.28 -9.47 2.19
CA GLY A 79 20.48 -8.53 1.43
C GLY A 79 21.27 -7.41 0.76
N ASP A 80 22.34 -6.92 1.40
CA ASP A 80 23.10 -5.77 0.87
C ASP A 80 23.68 -6.03 -0.52
N ARG A 81 23.95 -7.28 -0.88
CA ARG A 81 24.46 -7.70 -2.21
C ARG A 81 23.42 -7.56 -3.32
N TYR A 82 22.13 -7.52 -2.98
CA TYR A 82 21.01 -7.47 -3.91
C TYR A 82 20.33 -6.10 -3.98
N ILE A 83 20.81 -5.15 -3.16
CA ILE A 83 20.40 -3.76 -3.26
C ILE A 83 21.00 -3.19 -4.53
N GLY A 84 20.15 -2.86 -5.49
CA GLY A 84 20.56 -2.31 -6.77
C GLY A 84 21.08 -0.88 -6.63
N LYS A 85 21.84 -0.44 -7.63
CA LYS A 85 22.24 0.95 -7.76
C LYS A 85 21.01 1.80 -8.05
N LEU A 86 20.88 2.93 -7.34
CA LEU A 86 19.97 3.98 -7.72
C LEU A 86 20.60 4.74 -8.90
N GLU A 87 20.10 4.50 -10.11
CA GLU A 87 20.51 5.23 -11.29
C GLU A 87 20.03 6.68 -11.22
N GLY A 88 20.56 7.58 -12.04
CA GLY A 88 20.15 8.99 -12.05
C GLY A 88 18.64 9.17 -12.32
N SER A 89 18.07 10.24 -11.78
CA SER A 89 16.61 10.50 -11.75
C SER A 89 15.95 10.80 -13.12
N GLU A 90 16.67 10.70 -14.23
CA GLU A 90 16.25 11.25 -15.52
C GLU A 90 15.71 10.16 -16.46
N VAL A 91 14.70 9.39 -16.01
CA VAL A 91 13.96 8.47 -16.88
C VAL A 91 12.87 9.22 -17.69
N VAL A 92 12.39 10.36 -17.17
CA VAL A 92 11.44 11.21 -17.90
C VAL A 92 12.12 12.53 -18.24
N VAL A 93 12.22 12.83 -19.52
CA VAL A 93 12.79 14.09 -20.03
C VAL A 93 11.65 14.92 -20.60
N ASN A 94 11.57 16.16 -20.21
CA ASN A 94 10.69 17.13 -20.86
C ASN A 94 11.38 17.68 -22.12
N ALA A 95 11.79 16.79 -23.03
CA ALA A 95 12.48 17.12 -24.25
C ALA A 95 11.51 17.46 -25.38
N ALA A 96 12.03 18.13 -26.42
CA ALA A 96 11.27 18.40 -27.63
C ALA A 96 10.82 17.08 -28.28
N LYS A 97 9.65 17.13 -28.93
CA LYS A 97 9.14 15.97 -29.72
C LYS A 97 10.16 15.54 -30.75
N PRO A 98 10.53 14.26 -30.81
CA PRO A 98 11.38 13.74 -31.86
C PRO A 98 10.81 13.98 -33.26
N SER A 99 11.67 14.32 -34.21
CA SER A 99 11.26 14.61 -35.60
C SER A 99 10.72 13.40 -36.36
N LYS A 100 11.20 12.21 -36.03
CA LYS A 100 10.73 10.94 -36.59
C LYS A 100 9.96 10.17 -35.53
N LEU A 101 8.78 9.68 -35.89
CA LEU A 101 7.96 8.86 -35.03
C LEU A 101 7.86 7.44 -35.58
N SER A 102 7.68 6.48 -34.69
CA SER A 102 7.42 5.09 -35.06
C SER A 102 6.47 4.42 -34.06
N GLU A 103 5.88 3.32 -34.47
CA GLU A 103 4.86 2.59 -33.73
C GLU A 103 5.15 1.09 -33.69
N ALA A 104 4.49 0.38 -32.77
CA ALA A 104 4.59 -1.08 -32.70
C ALA A 104 4.07 -1.75 -33.97
N PRO A 105 4.69 -2.87 -34.42
CA PRO A 105 4.25 -3.60 -35.60
C PRO A 105 2.76 -3.93 -35.60
N MET A 106 2.19 -4.36 -34.46
CA MET A 106 0.77 -4.65 -34.33
C MET A 106 -0.14 -3.42 -34.61
N LEU A 107 0.32 -2.21 -34.34
CA LEU A 107 -0.41 -0.97 -34.65
C LEU A 107 -0.21 -0.59 -36.12
N ALA A 108 1.00 -0.74 -36.63
CA ALA A 108 1.29 -0.50 -38.05
C ALA A 108 0.43 -1.39 -38.98
N ASP A 109 0.13 -2.62 -38.58
CA ASP A 109 -0.79 -3.49 -39.32
C ASP A 109 -2.24 -2.97 -39.32
N LEU A 110 -2.68 -2.38 -38.20
CA LEU A 110 -3.99 -1.71 -38.11
C LEU A 110 -4.04 -0.44 -38.99
N VAL A 111 -2.95 0.31 -39.06
CA VAL A 111 -2.81 1.48 -39.95
C VAL A 111 -2.90 1.07 -41.41
N LYS A 112 -2.15 0.05 -41.80
CA LYS A 112 -2.22 -0.52 -43.18
C LYS A 112 -3.61 -1.02 -43.54
N ALA A 113 -4.32 -1.58 -42.57
CA ALA A 113 -5.71 -2.05 -42.76
C ALA A 113 -6.76 -0.92 -42.73
N GLY A 114 -6.35 0.35 -42.58
CA GLY A 114 -7.26 1.51 -42.49
C GLY A 114 -8.11 1.56 -41.21
N LYS A 115 -7.76 0.74 -40.19
CA LYS A 115 -8.49 0.66 -38.91
C LYS A 115 -7.95 1.62 -37.84
N LEU A 116 -6.79 2.20 -38.07
CA LEU A 116 -6.13 3.12 -37.17
C LEU A 116 -5.45 4.25 -37.98
N PRO A 117 -5.51 5.53 -37.57
CA PRO A 117 -4.74 6.58 -38.21
C PRO A 117 -3.22 6.43 -37.95
N PRO A 118 -2.36 7.03 -38.80
CA PRO A 118 -0.91 7.06 -38.58
C PRO A 118 -0.53 7.59 -37.21
N VAL A 119 0.64 7.20 -36.70
CA VAL A 119 1.13 7.55 -35.36
C VAL A 119 1.20 9.06 -35.13
N GLU A 120 1.54 9.84 -36.15
CA GLU A 120 1.60 11.31 -36.12
C GLU A 120 0.26 11.95 -35.78
N GLN A 121 -0.84 11.32 -36.18
CA GLN A 121 -2.20 11.79 -35.90
C GLN A 121 -2.75 11.26 -34.56
N ARG A 122 -2.08 10.31 -33.93
CA ARG A 122 -2.50 9.69 -32.66
C ARG A 122 -1.85 10.34 -31.45
N LEU A 123 -0.63 10.81 -31.59
CA LEU A 123 0.13 11.46 -30.52
C LEU A 123 -0.28 12.93 -30.33
N PRO A 124 -0.13 13.47 -29.11
CA PRO A 124 -0.30 14.91 -28.88
C PRO A 124 0.81 15.73 -29.57
N ASP A 125 0.58 17.03 -29.72
CA ASP A 125 1.57 17.96 -30.28
C ASP A 125 2.90 17.95 -29.48
N GLU A 126 2.78 17.85 -28.15
CA GLU A 126 3.89 17.75 -27.19
C GLU A 126 3.78 16.46 -26.37
N PRO A 127 4.20 15.30 -26.90
CA PRO A 127 4.19 14.05 -26.18
C PRO A 127 5.14 14.10 -24.96
N CYS A 128 4.92 13.23 -23.97
CA CYS A 128 5.90 13.04 -22.92
C CYS A 128 7.05 12.20 -23.48
N VAL A 129 8.25 12.77 -23.50
CA VAL A 129 9.45 12.08 -23.98
C VAL A 129 10.10 11.35 -22.82
N VAL A 130 10.16 10.04 -22.89
CA VAL A 130 10.77 9.16 -21.89
C VAL A 130 12.18 8.77 -22.36
N LYS A 131 13.18 9.04 -21.56
CA LYS A 131 14.53 8.53 -21.80
C LYS A 131 14.60 7.09 -21.27
N PRO A 132 14.77 6.08 -22.12
CA PRO A 132 14.99 4.72 -21.66
C PRO A 132 16.25 4.62 -20.79
N LEU A 133 16.19 3.77 -19.74
CA LEU A 133 17.27 3.70 -18.74
C LEU A 133 18.64 3.34 -19.35
N ASN A 134 18.67 2.29 -20.18
CA ASN A 134 19.92 1.78 -20.75
C ASN A 134 19.98 1.97 -22.26
N GLU A 135 18.89 1.63 -22.97
CA GLU A 135 18.87 1.61 -24.43
C GLU A 135 17.42 1.74 -24.95
N VAL A 136 17.30 2.17 -26.20
CA VAL A 136 16.03 2.14 -26.93
C VAL A 136 15.55 0.68 -27.02
N GLY A 137 14.35 0.41 -26.52
CA GLY A 137 13.80 -0.94 -26.46
C GLY A 137 13.27 -1.46 -27.78
N LYS A 138 12.85 -2.72 -27.77
CA LYS A 138 12.19 -3.43 -28.89
C LYS A 138 10.72 -3.61 -28.57
N TYR A 139 9.88 -3.54 -29.59
CA TYR A 139 8.46 -3.83 -29.46
C TYR A 139 8.16 -5.32 -29.35
N GLY A 140 7.08 -5.63 -28.66
CA GLY A 140 6.48 -6.95 -28.63
C GLY A 140 6.46 -7.62 -27.28
N GLY A 141 5.84 -8.77 -27.25
CA GLY A 141 5.81 -9.65 -26.08
C GLY A 141 4.67 -9.41 -25.10
N THR A 142 4.60 -10.33 -24.14
CA THR A 142 3.61 -10.32 -23.06
C THR A 142 4.33 -10.34 -21.72
N TRP A 143 4.06 -9.35 -20.88
CA TRP A 143 4.58 -9.26 -19.51
C TRP A 143 3.69 -10.07 -18.57
N ARG A 144 4.22 -11.13 -17.99
CA ARG A 144 3.50 -12.03 -17.08
C ARG A 144 3.69 -11.61 -15.63
N ARG A 145 2.57 -11.48 -14.91
CA ARG A 145 2.49 -11.09 -13.51
C ARG A 145 1.44 -11.89 -12.76
N ALA A 146 1.40 -11.76 -11.44
CA ALA A 146 0.40 -12.37 -10.57
C ALA A 146 -0.45 -11.35 -9.82
N PHE A 147 -1.64 -11.80 -9.39
CA PHE A 147 -2.48 -11.15 -8.37
C PHE A 147 -3.13 -12.21 -7.47
N ILE A 148 -3.61 -11.81 -6.27
CA ILE A 148 -4.17 -12.75 -5.28
C ILE A 148 -5.68 -12.57 -5.10
N GLY A 149 -6.46 -12.84 -6.15
CA GLY A 149 -7.92 -12.81 -6.11
C GLY A 149 -8.54 -11.44 -6.37
N ALA A 150 -9.87 -11.42 -6.39
CA ALA A 150 -10.69 -10.26 -6.78
C ALA A 150 -10.42 -9.01 -5.93
N ALA A 151 -9.93 -9.19 -4.71
CA ALA A 151 -9.60 -8.12 -3.79
C ALA A 151 -8.24 -7.45 -4.07
N ASP A 152 -7.45 -7.85 -5.06
CA ASP A 152 -6.11 -7.33 -5.35
C ASP A 152 -6.02 -6.47 -6.63
N GLY A 153 -6.97 -5.56 -6.84
CA GLY A 153 -6.91 -4.60 -7.96
C GLY A 153 -5.66 -3.73 -7.98
N GLU A 154 -4.99 -3.58 -6.85
CA GLU A 154 -3.73 -2.85 -6.75
C GLU A 154 -2.62 -3.45 -7.62
N ALA A 155 -2.62 -4.76 -7.86
CA ALA A 155 -1.64 -5.40 -8.75
C ALA A 155 -1.67 -4.82 -10.17
N ALA A 156 -2.87 -4.60 -10.72
CA ALA A 156 -3.05 -4.00 -12.03
C ALA A 156 -2.97 -2.46 -12.00
N ASN A 157 -3.57 -1.80 -11.00
CA ASN A 157 -3.54 -0.35 -10.86
C ASN A 157 -2.11 0.20 -10.86
N ARG A 158 -1.20 -0.45 -10.13
CA ARG A 158 0.20 -0.04 -10.01
C ARG A 158 0.99 -0.18 -11.31
N MET A 159 0.50 -0.91 -12.31
CA MET A 159 1.15 -0.99 -13.63
C MET A 159 0.80 0.20 -14.54
N VAL A 160 -0.36 0.82 -14.33
CA VAL A 160 -0.90 1.82 -15.26
C VAL A 160 -1.02 3.22 -14.65
N SER A 161 -0.59 3.42 -13.40
CA SER A 161 -0.77 4.66 -12.62
C SER A 161 0.10 5.85 -13.06
N ILE A 162 0.67 5.84 -14.25
CA ILE A 162 1.34 7.00 -14.85
C ILE A 162 0.34 8.01 -15.44
N ASP A 163 -0.94 7.70 -15.45
CA ASP A 163 -2.05 8.49 -15.98
C ASP A 163 -2.46 9.69 -15.09
N LYS A 164 -1.54 10.16 -14.25
CA LYS A 164 -1.69 11.35 -13.39
C LYS A 164 -1.23 12.62 -14.11
N TRP A 165 -1.77 13.77 -13.78
CA TRP A 165 -1.28 15.04 -14.31
C TRP A 165 0.15 15.32 -13.89
N ILE A 166 0.43 15.18 -12.57
CA ILE A 166 1.73 15.32 -11.91
C ILE A 166 2.07 13.97 -11.32
N PHE A 167 3.30 13.54 -11.39
CA PHE A 167 3.70 12.28 -10.80
C PHE A 167 5.10 12.37 -10.16
N TRP A 168 5.55 11.28 -9.59
CA TRP A 168 6.88 11.14 -9.01
C TRP A 168 7.88 10.60 -10.03
N ASP A 169 9.13 11.03 -9.92
CA ASP A 169 10.23 10.32 -10.55
C ASP A 169 10.40 8.93 -9.93
N TYR A 170 11.20 8.06 -10.54
CA TYR A 170 11.32 6.68 -10.08
C TYR A 170 12.05 6.56 -8.72
N THR A 171 12.71 7.60 -8.25
CA THR A 171 13.32 7.66 -6.92
C THR A 171 12.32 8.05 -5.83
N GLY A 172 11.17 8.61 -6.22
CA GLY A 172 10.17 9.16 -5.30
C GLY A 172 10.56 10.50 -4.67
N ALA A 173 11.65 11.14 -5.16
CA ALA A 173 12.18 12.37 -4.56
C ALA A 173 11.66 13.66 -5.21
N LYS A 174 11.24 13.59 -6.48
CA LYS A 174 10.85 14.78 -7.25
C LYS A 174 9.52 14.62 -7.95
N LEU A 175 8.76 15.71 -8.01
CA LEU A 175 7.58 15.79 -8.88
C LEU A 175 8.01 16.06 -10.32
N ILE A 176 7.39 15.36 -11.26
CA ILE A 176 7.64 15.49 -12.69
C ILE A 176 6.31 15.60 -13.46
N PRO A 177 6.29 16.27 -14.62
CA PRO A 177 5.16 16.23 -15.54
C PRO A 177 4.88 14.80 -16.00
N SER A 178 3.59 14.42 -16.07
CA SER A 178 3.16 13.14 -16.62
C SER A 178 2.10 13.37 -17.70
N LEU A 179 0.82 13.10 -17.41
CA LEU A 179 -0.26 13.38 -18.36
C LEU A 179 -0.38 14.87 -18.68
N ALA A 180 -0.17 15.78 -17.71
CA ALA A 180 0.02 17.21 -17.97
C ALA A 180 1.45 17.47 -18.50
N LYS A 181 1.61 18.56 -19.27
CA LYS A 181 2.93 18.99 -19.72
C LYS A 181 3.67 19.86 -18.71
N ALA A 182 2.93 20.58 -17.86
CA ALA A 182 3.47 21.44 -16.80
C ALA A 182 2.36 21.80 -15.80
N TRP A 183 2.77 22.39 -14.68
CA TRP A 183 1.87 23.02 -13.71
C TRP A 183 2.54 24.22 -13.07
N LYS A 184 1.74 25.09 -12.44
CA LYS A 184 2.24 26.25 -11.68
C LYS A 184 1.37 26.49 -10.46
N LEU A 185 1.93 26.43 -9.29
CA LEU A 185 1.33 26.88 -8.04
C LEU A 185 1.60 28.39 -7.88
N SER A 186 0.59 29.18 -7.51
CA SER A 186 0.75 30.60 -7.19
C SER A 186 1.50 30.77 -5.85
N ASP A 187 2.17 31.90 -5.67
CA ASP A 187 2.98 32.19 -4.48
C ASP A 187 2.13 32.21 -3.19
N ASP A 188 0.87 32.60 -3.28
CA ASP A 188 -0.10 32.58 -2.17
C ASP A 188 -0.75 31.20 -1.95
N GLY A 189 -0.37 30.21 -2.74
CA GLY A 189 -0.88 28.84 -2.67
C GLY A 189 -2.36 28.67 -3.02
N LYS A 190 -3.03 29.72 -3.56
CA LYS A 190 -4.48 29.68 -3.80
C LYS A 190 -4.88 29.20 -5.18
N ARG A 191 -3.96 29.14 -6.11
CA ARG A 191 -4.20 28.73 -7.49
C ARG A 191 -3.18 27.71 -7.95
N LEU A 192 -3.65 26.58 -8.45
CA LEU A 192 -2.80 25.60 -9.12
C LEU A 192 -3.27 25.47 -10.57
N THR A 193 -2.52 26.06 -11.49
CA THR A 193 -2.75 25.97 -12.92
C THR A 193 -2.09 24.72 -13.48
N ILE A 194 -2.81 23.92 -14.26
CA ILE A 194 -2.35 22.71 -14.92
C ILE A 194 -2.47 22.89 -16.43
N TYR A 195 -1.36 22.68 -17.14
CA TYR A 195 -1.29 22.77 -18.59
C TYR A 195 -1.36 21.37 -19.19
N LEU A 196 -2.46 21.06 -19.87
CA LEU A 196 -2.68 19.77 -20.54
C LEU A 196 -1.87 19.70 -21.85
N ARG A 197 -1.63 18.49 -22.34
CA ARG A 197 -0.97 18.26 -23.64
C ARG A 197 -1.98 18.48 -24.76
N LYS A 198 -1.73 19.47 -25.63
CA LYS A 198 -2.60 19.73 -26.78
C LYS A 198 -2.59 18.55 -27.74
N GLY A 199 -3.79 18.15 -28.22
CA GLY A 199 -3.96 17.02 -29.11
C GLY A 199 -3.94 15.65 -28.42
N LEU A 200 -3.92 15.60 -27.07
CA LEU A 200 -4.08 14.35 -26.32
C LEU A 200 -5.42 13.68 -26.66
N LYS A 201 -5.41 12.36 -26.74
CA LYS A 201 -6.59 11.57 -27.11
C LYS A 201 -6.85 10.44 -26.11
N TRP A 202 -8.11 10.11 -25.96
CA TRP A 202 -8.56 8.88 -25.36
C TRP A 202 -8.23 7.65 -26.21
N SER A 203 -8.28 6.45 -25.66
CA SER A 203 -7.96 5.18 -26.35
C SER A 203 -8.87 4.86 -27.54
N ASP A 204 -10.02 5.54 -27.67
CA ASP A 204 -10.93 5.47 -28.80
C ASP A 204 -10.67 6.56 -29.85
N GLY A 205 -9.65 7.39 -29.65
CA GLY A 205 -9.27 8.48 -30.57
C GLY A 205 -10.01 9.80 -30.38
N LYS A 206 -10.94 9.89 -29.43
CA LYS A 206 -11.62 11.16 -29.12
C LYS A 206 -10.66 12.11 -28.38
N PRO A 207 -10.78 13.45 -28.58
CA PRO A 207 -9.95 14.41 -27.87
C PRO A 207 -10.10 14.31 -26.35
N TYR A 208 -8.99 14.45 -25.63
CA TYR A 208 -8.96 14.71 -24.19
C TYR A 208 -8.74 16.20 -23.98
N THR A 209 -9.64 16.86 -23.24
CA THR A 209 -9.62 18.30 -23.03
C THR A 209 -9.98 18.67 -21.58
N ALA A 210 -9.91 19.94 -21.26
CA ALA A 210 -10.38 20.50 -19.98
C ALA A 210 -11.85 20.17 -19.67
N ASP A 211 -12.68 19.93 -20.71
CA ASP A 211 -14.07 19.51 -20.50
C ASP A 211 -14.21 18.14 -19.80
N ASP A 212 -13.26 17.23 -20.01
CA ASP A 212 -13.22 15.94 -19.33
C ASP A 212 -12.89 16.10 -17.84
N CYS A 213 -12.08 17.12 -17.51
CA CYS A 213 -11.72 17.44 -16.12
C CYS A 213 -12.89 18.10 -15.39
N VAL A 214 -13.55 19.07 -16.04
CA VAL A 214 -14.74 19.74 -15.48
C VAL A 214 -15.90 18.75 -15.33
N PHE A 215 -16.13 17.89 -16.31
CA PHE A 215 -17.14 16.84 -16.23
C PHE A 215 -16.92 15.93 -15.02
N TRP A 216 -15.67 15.50 -14.80
CA TRP A 216 -15.35 14.73 -13.60
C TRP A 216 -15.67 15.51 -12.32
N PHE A 217 -15.27 16.79 -12.25
CA PHE A 217 -15.44 17.60 -11.05
C PHE A 217 -16.90 17.95 -10.77
N GLU A 218 -17.65 18.39 -11.77
CA GLU A 218 -19.04 18.87 -11.60
C GLU A 218 -20.06 17.72 -11.59
N ASP A 219 -19.93 16.79 -12.55
CA ASP A 219 -20.99 15.82 -12.84
C ASP A 219 -20.78 14.46 -12.14
N MET A 220 -19.56 14.13 -11.77
CA MET A 220 -19.26 12.90 -11.02
C MET A 220 -18.95 13.19 -9.57
N TYR A 221 -17.92 13.98 -9.28
CA TYR A 221 -17.54 14.32 -7.91
C TYR A 221 -18.58 15.22 -7.21
N GLY A 222 -19.09 16.25 -7.90
CA GLY A 222 -20.13 17.17 -7.41
C GLY A 222 -21.52 16.54 -7.31
N ASN A 223 -21.73 15.37 -7.88
CA ASN A 223 -23.01 14.66 -7.82
C ASN A 223 -23.20 13.99 -6.46
N LYS A 224 -24.09 14.55 -5.63
CA LYS A 224 -24.37 14.07 -4.27
C LYS A 224 -24.95 12.65 -4.21
N GLU A 225 -25.58 12.16 -5.27
CA GLU A 225 -26.05 10.79 -5.34
C GLU A 225 -24.90 9.80 -5.54
N LEU A 226 -23.85 10.21 -6.26
CA LEU A 226 -22.65 9.43 -6.47
C LEU A 226 -21.63 9.62 -5.32
N LYS A 227 -21.42 10.88 -4.89
CA LYS A 227 -20.45 11.23 -3.83
C LYS A 227 -21.13 12.06 -2.73
N PRO A 228 -21.82 11.41 -1.79
CA PRO A 228 -22.57 12.13 -0.74
C PRO A 228 -21.66 12.88 0.25
N VAL A 229 -20.41 12.43 0.44
CA VAL A 229 -19.44 13.06 1.35
C VAL A 229 -18.29 13.65 0.54
N PRO A 230 -18.01 14.96 0.66
CA PRO A 230 -16.88 15.61 0.01
C PRO A 230 -15.55 14.95 0.40
N GLU A 231 -14.60 14.98 -0.50
CA GLU A 231 -13.25 14.45 -0.26
C GLU A 231 -12.42 15.47 0.52
N PRO A 232 -11.90 15.15 1.71
CA PRO A 232 -11.13 16.09 2.52
C PRO A 232 -9.92 16.68 1.82
N THR A 233 -9.24 15.91 0.96
CA THR A 233 -8.06 16.36 0.20
C THR A 233 -8.36 17.43 -0.85
N MET A 234 -9.62 17.66 -1.17
CA MET A 234 -10.06 18.75 -2.06
C MET A 234 -10.58 19.97 -1.30
N SER A 235 -10.38 20.03 0.00
CA SER A 235 -10.78 21.13 0.88
C SER A 235 -9.59 21.58 1.72
N VAL A 236 -9.51 22.87 2.04
CA VAL A 236 -8.50 23.43 2.94
C VAL A 236 -9.13 24.49 3.81
N GLY A 237 -8.80 24.51 5.12
CA GLY A 237 -9.44 25.42 6.08
C GLY A 237 -10.95 25.27 6.15
N GLY A 238 -11.49 24.07 5.96
CA GLY A 238 -12.92 23.79 5.93
C GLY A 238 -13.65 24.27 4.67
N LYS A 239 -12.93 24.76 3.66
CA LYS A 239 -13.50 25.32 2.40
C LYS A 239 -13.12 24.46 1.22
N PRO A 240 -14.09 24.05 0.36
CA PRO A 240 -13.82 23.25 -0.83
C PRO A 240 -13.10 24.06 -1.89
N GLY A 241 -12.18 23.41 -2.60
CA GLY A 241 -11.60 23.95 -3.83
C GLY A 241 -12.58 23.89 -5.00
N LYS A 242 -12.28 24.67 -6.02
CA LYS A 242 -13.03 24.69 -7.29
C LYS A 242 -12.07 24.36 -8.42
N LEU A 243 -12.52 23.53 -9.36
CA LEU A 243 -11.82 23.28 -10.61
C LEU A 243 -12.51 24.08 -11.71
N VAL A 244 -11.77 24.93 -12.41
CA VAL A 244 -12.28 25.75 -13.50
C VAL A 244 -11.52 25.49 -14.79
N LYS A 245 -12.24 25.54 -15.90
CA LYS A 245 -11.66 25.56 -17.25
C LYS A 245 -11.23 26.98 -17.58
N ILE A 246 -9.97 27.17 -17.95
CA ILE A 246 -9.42 28.43 -18.47
C ILE A 246 -9.55 28.45 -20.02
N ASP A 247 -9.06 27.36 -20.64
CA ASP A 247 -9.23 27.08 -22.06
C ASP A 247 -9.27 25.54 -22.27
N ASP A 248 -9.28 25.06 -23.53
CA ASP A 248 -9.42 23.63 -23.82
C ASP A 248 -8.24 22.78 -23.28
N TYR A 249 -7.10 23.40 -23.00
CA TYR A 249 -5.88 22.72 -22.54
C TYR A 249 -5.30 23.31 -21.26
N THR A 250 -6.08 24.16 -20.56
CA THR A 250 -5.68 24.76 -19.29
C THR A 250 -6.81 24.68 -18.29
N ILE A 251 -6.53 24.07 -17.14
CA ILE A 251 -7.42 24.03 -15.98
C ILE A 251 -6.75 24.68 -14.78
N GLU A 252 -7.56 25.20 -13.86
CA GLU A 252 -7.06 25.81 -12.63
C GLU A 252 -7.89 25.34 -11.43
N TRP A 253 -7.18 24.84 -10.40
CA TRP A 253 -7.74 24.67 -9.08
C TRP A 253 -7.67 25.98 -8.31
N GLN A 254 -8.77 26.40 -7.71
CA GLN A 254 -8.91 27.65 -6.97
C GLN A 254 -9.34 27.36 -5.52
N PHE A 255 -8.65 27.97 -4.56
CA PHE A 255 -8.91 27.86 -3.13
C PHE A 255 -9.07 29.26 -2.51
N GLU A 256 -9.90 29.38 -1.48
CA GLU A 256 -10.06 30.65 -0.73
C GLU A 256 -8.86 30.88 0.23
N VAL A 257 -8.21 29.80 0.65
CA VAL A 257 -7.05 29.77 1.55
C VAL A 257 -5.88 29.12 0.83
N GLY A 258 -4.64 29.53 1.12
CA GLY A 258 -3.45 28.91 0.52
C GLY A 258 -3.36 27.42 0.83
N TYR A 259 -3.12 26.61 -0.21
CA TYR A 259 -3.03 25.14 -0.13
C TYR A 259 -1.77 24.64 -0.83
N TRP A 260 -0.61 24.95 -0.27
CA TRP A 260 0.70 24.57 -0.82
C TRP A 260 0.94 23.05 -0.90
N LEU A 261 0.14 22.23 -0.19
CA LEU A 261 0.19 20.77 -0.28
C LEU A 261 -0.44 20.24 -1.59
N PHE A 262 -1.23 21.03 -2.32
CA PHE A 262 -2.14 20.49 -3.32
C PHE A 262 -1.43 19.89 -4.55
N GLU A 263 -0.26 20.38 -4.94
CA GLU A 263 0.54 19.74 -6.01
C GLU A 263 1.02 18.33 -5.60
N LEU A 264 1.42 18.15 -4.33
CA LEU A 264 1.75 16.84 -3.79
C LEU A 264 0.52 15.93 -3.72
N ILE A 265 -0.64 16.47 -3.35
CA ILE A 265 -1.92 15.73 -3.37
C ILE A 265 -2.21 15.22 -4.77
N LEU A 266 -2.04 16.02 -5.82
CA LEU A 266 -2.28 15.59 -7.20
C LEU A 266 -1.26 14.55 -7.70
N ALA A 267 -0.06 14.54 -7.15
CA ALA A 267 0.95 13.52 -7.46
C ALA A 267 0.80 12.25 -6.61
N GLY A 268 0.13 12.35 -5.46
CA GLY A 268 -0.02 11.27 -4.49
C GLY A 268 -1.07 10.22 -4.84
N ASP A 269 -1.22 9.25 -3.93
CA ASP A 269 -2.29 8.25 -3.97
C ASP A 269 -3.56 8.79 -3.28
N THR A 270 -3.98 9.98 -3.68
CA THR A 270 -5.14 10.70 -3.15
C THR A 270 -6.28 10.69 -4.17
N SER A 271 -7.50 10.99 -3.75
CA SER A 271 -8.67 10.94 -4.64
C SER A 271 -8.50 11.80 -5.91
N PRO A 272 -8.15 13.10 -5.85
CA PRO A 272 -8.00 13.90 -7.07
C PRO A 272 -6.72 13.58 -7.86
N GLY A 273 -5.71 12.95 -7.23
CA GLY A 273 -4.43 12.66 -7.86
C GLY A 273 -4.31 11.30 -8.54
N ARG A 274 -5.30 10.41 -8.37
CA ARG A 274 -5.18 9.02 -8.83
C ARG A 274 -5.34 8.78 -10.33
N GLY A 275 -5.95 9.68 -11.07
CA GLY A 275 -6.30 9.43 -12.48
C GLY A 275 -7.39 8.35 -12.62
N GLN A 276 -7.51 7.76 -13.81
CA GLN A 276 -8.43 6.64 -14.04
C GLN A 276 -7.99 5.33 -13.37
N SER A 277 -6.69 5.16 -13.13
CA SER A 277 -6.14 4.00 -12.43
C SER A 277 -6.56 3.91 -10.97
N ALA A 278 -7.27 4.92 -10.47
CA ALA A 278 -7.77 4.93 -9.11
C ALA A 278 -8.79 3.86 -8.82
N GLY A 279 -8.65 3.39 -7.67
CA GLY A 279 -9.37 2.50 -6.84
C GLY A 279 -10.78 2.08 -7.13
N GLN A 280 -10.86 0.85 -7.51
CA GLN A 280 -12.07 0.05 -7.43
C GLN A 280 -12.54 -0.24 -6.00
N TRP A 281 -11.63 -0.12 -5.03
CA TRP A 281 -11.73 -0.76 -3.73
C TRP A 281 -12.52 0.01 -2.70
N ARG A 282 -12.64 1.34 -2.89
CA ARG A 282 -13.10 2.23 -1.83
C ARG A 282 -14.30 3.08 -2.24
N GLY A 283 -15.00 2.74 -3.34
CA GLY A 283 -16.02 3.62 -3.89
C GLY A 283 -15.45 4.98 -4.32
N ASP A 284 -14.12 5.03 -4.54
CA ASP A 284 -13.43 6.23 -4.95
C ASP A 284 -13.77 6.51 -6.42
N TYR A 285 -14.09 7.75 -6.70
CA TYR A 285 -14.30 8.23 -8.07
C TYR A 285 -12.95 8.44 -8.72
N ASN A 286 -12.81 8.00 -9.97
CA ASN A 286 -11.65 8.29 -10.79
C ASN A 286 -11.25 9.74 -10.57
N GLY A 287 -9.97 9.99 -10.28
CA GLY A 287 -9.53 11.31 -9.86
C GLY A 287 -9.13 12.19 -11.01
N GLY A 288 -9.60 13.43 -10.97
CA GLY A 288 -9.13 14.50 -11.82
C GLY A 288 -9.82 14.63 -13.17
N TYR A 289 -10.21 13.55 -13.84
CA TYR A 289 -10.83 13.58 -15.18
C TYR A 289 -11.60 12.29 -15.49
N ALA A 290 -12.50 12.34 -16.46
CA ALA A 290 -13.26 11.19 -16.96
C ALA A 290 -13.71 11.42 -18.40
N PRO A 291 -13.88 10.37 -19.24
CA PRO A 291 -14.28 10.52 -20.63
C PRO A 291 -15.75 10.99 -20.74
N LYS A 292 -15.93 12.31 -20.83
CA LYS A 292 -17.25 12.96 -20.91
C LYS A 292 -18.11 12.39 -22.04
N HIS A 293 -17.53 12.24 -23.24
CA HIS A 293 -18.23 11.73 -24.41
C HIS A 293 -18.80 10.31 -24.23
N TYR A 294 -18.21 9.51 -23.35
CA TYR A 294 -18.65 8.14 -23.05
C TYR A 294 -19.56 8.10 -21.81
N LEU A 295 -19.18 8.73 -20.71
CA LEU A 295 -19.87 8.56 -19.43
C LEU A 295 -21.11 9.46 -19.25
N SER A 296 -21.18 10.62 -19.93
CA SER A 296 -22.31 11.53 -19.79
C SER A 296 -23.66 10.88 -20.12
N GLN A 297 -23.70 10.00 -21.11
CA GLN A 297 -24.92 9.28 -21.50
C GLN A 297 -25.54 8.37 -20.44
N TYR A 298 -24.83 8.13 -19.33
CA TYR A 298 -25.27 7.27 -18.21
C TYR A 298 -25.61 8.07 -16.95
N LEU A 299 -25.68 9.40 -17.03
CA LEU A 299 -25.99 10.28 -15.91
C LEU A 299 -27.36 10.96 -16.07
N PRO A 300 -28.13 11.14 -14.97
CA PRO A 300 -29.45 11.76 -14.98
C PRO A 300 -29.44 13.21 -15.50
N LYS A 301 -28.32 13.92 -15.42
CA LYS A 301 -28.16 15.27 -15.98
C LYS A 301 -28.35 15.31 -17.52
N TYR A 302 -28.06 14.21 -18.22
CA TYR A 302 -28.01 14.13 -19.69
C TYR A 302 -29.11 13.24 -20.28
N LYS A 303 -29.70 12.34 -19.48
CA LYS A 303 -30.81 11.47 -19.90
C LYS A 303 -31.83 11.32 -18.77
N PRO A 304 -33.12 11.12 -19.08
CA PRO A 304 -34.14 10.88 -18.06
C PRO A 304 -33.78 9.68 -17.16
N GLN A 305 -33.87 9.86 -15.84
CA GLN A 305 -33.51 8.83 -14.87
C GLN A 305 -34.30 7.52 -15.08
N ALA A 306 -35.57 7.62 -15.45
CA ALA A 306 -36.40 6.44 -15.72
C ALA A 306 -35.86 5.57 -16.87
N GLU A 307 -35.30 6.19 -17.92
CA GLU A 307 -34.65 5.48 -19.03
C GLU A 307 -33.35 4.80 -18.55
N LEU A 308 -32.59 5.51 -17.73
CA LEU A 308 -31.32 4.97 -17.17
C LEU A 308 -31.61 3.79 -16.23
N ASP A 309 -32.63 3.87 -15.40
CA ASP A 309 -33.04 2.77 -14.50
C ASP A 309 -33.59 1.59 -15.28
N ALA A 310 -34.37 1.83 -16.33
CA ALA A 310 -34.86 0.75 -17.20
C ALA A 310 -33.69 0.04 -17.92
N ALA A 311 -32.75 0.80 -18.46
CA ALA A 311 -31.56 0.26 -19.10
C ALA A 311 -30.63 -0.45 -18.11
N ALA A 312 -30.55 -0.01 -16.87
CA ALA A 312 -29.80 -0.67 -15.80
C ALA A 312 -30.41 -2.02 -15.45
N LYS A 313 -31.73 -2.07 -15.25
CA LYS A 313 -32.47 -3.31 -14.97
C LYS A 313 -32.35 -4.32 -16.12
N ALA A 314 -32.44 -3.87 -17.36
CA ALA A 314 -32.23 -4.70 -18.55
C ALA A 314 -30.80 -5.31 -18.59
N ALA A 315 -29.82 -4.59 -18.06
CA ALA A 315 -28.42 -5.03 -17.94
C ALA A 315 -28.12 -5.82 -16.65
N GLY A 316 -29.13 -6.08 -15.80
CA GLY A 316 -28.98 -6.87 -14.57
C GLY A 316 -28.53 -6.08 -13.32
N TYR A 317 -28.67 -4.75 -13.36
CA TYR A 317 -28.36 -3.86 -12.22
C TYR A 317 -29.62 -3.33 -11.55
N ASP A 318 -29.59 -3.05 -10.25
CA ASP A 318 -30.74 -2.57 -9.48
C ASP A 318 -31.22 -1.18 -9.96
N ASN A 319 -30.29 -0.30 -10.33
CA ASN A 319 -30.56 1.08 -10.75
C ASN A 319 -29.37 1.66 -11.57
N TRP A 320 -29.54 2.88 -12.10
CA TRP A 320 -28.53 3.56 -12.88
C TRP A 320 -27.20 3.74 -12.14
N LYS A 321 -27.20 4.01 -10.83
CA LYS A 321 -25.98 4.17 -10.03
C LYS A 321 -25.16 2.88 -9.99
N ALA A 322 -25.81 1.76 -9.68
CA ALA A 322 -25.14 0.46 -9.63
C ALA A 322 -24.50 0.11 -10.99
N ARG A 323 -25.18 0.45 -12.09
CA ARG A 323 -24.63 0.29 -13.45
C ARG A 323 -23.49 1.27 -13.71
N PHE A 324 -23.63 2.55 -13.34
CA PHE A 324 -22.60 3.58 -13.53
C PHE A 324 -21.30 3.24 -12.82
N GLU A 325 -21.38 2.68 -11.59
CA GLU A 325 -20.20 2.23 -10.84
C GLU A 325 -19.37 1.17 -11.60
N VAL A 326 -20.01 0.34 -12.40
CA VAL A 326 -19.31 -0.61 -13.27
C VAL A 326 -18.78 0.06 -14.52
N LEU A 327 -19.58 0.91 -15.16
CA LEU A 327 -19.23 1.56 -16.42
C LEU A 327 -18.06 2.53 -16.31
N LYS A 328 -17.91 3.24 -15.18
CA LYS A 328 -16.79 4.13 -14.91
C LYS A 328 -15.50 3.40 -14.50
N ASN A 329 -15.58 2.11 -14.24
CA ASN A 329 -14.48 1.34 -13.68
C ASN A 329 -13.65 0.69 -14.79
N TRP A 330 -12.43 1.19 -15.01
CA TRP A 330 -11.55 0.77 -16.09
C TRP A 330 -11.19 -0.73 -16.07
N MET A 331 -11.16 -1.38 -14.90
CA MET A 331 -10.86 -2.80 -14.79
C MET A 331 -12.07 -3.69 -15.08
N ARG A 332 -13.30 -3.15 -14.99
CA ARG A 332 -14.55 -3.88 -15.17
C ARG A 332 -15.21 -3.61 -16.51
N ASN A 333 -14.83 -2.53 -17.16
CA ASN A 333 -15.42 -2.08 -18.41
C ASN A 333 -14.36 -1.92 -19.50
N PRO A 334 -14.18 -2.93 -20.36
CA PRO A 334 -13.24 -2.86 -21.49
C PRO A 334 -13.56 -1.78 -22.53
N ASP A 335 -14.81 -1.32 -22.58
CA ASP A 335 -15.28 -0.29 -23.51
C ASP A 335 -15.01 1.13 -23.00
N LEU A 336 -14.63 1.29 -21.73
CA LEU A 336 -14.31 2.60 -21.17
C LEU A 336 -13.06 3.18 -21.85
N PRO A 337 -13.17 4.34 -22.52
CA PRO A 337 -11.99 5.03 -23.04
C PRO A 337 -11.00 5.38 -21.92
N CYS A 338 -9.71 5.15 -22.14
CA CYS A 338 -8.67 5.41 -21.17
C CYS A 338 -7.47 6.16 -21.78
N VAL A 339 -6.64 6.77 -20.90
CA VAL A 339 -5.36 7.40 -21.27
C VAL A 339 -4.16 6.61 -20.75
N GLN A 340 -4.43 5.47 -20.12
CA GLN A 340 -3.44 4.54 -19.57
C GLN A 340 -2.61 3.89 -20.69
N PRO A 341 -1.39 3.38 -20.39
CA PRO A 341 -0.52 2.75 -21.41
C PRO A 341 -1.09 1.44 -21.96
N TRP A 342 -1.84 0.72 -21.17
CA TRP A 342 -2.54 -0.50 -21.55
C TRP A 342 -4.00 -0.43 -21.14
N LYS A 343 -4.89 -0.97 -21.94
CA LYS A 343 -6.33 -1.08 -21.68
C LYS A 343 -6.75 -2.53 -21.47
N VAL A 344 -7.81 -2.74 -20.71
CA VAL A 344 -8.38 -4.07 -20.47
C VAL A 344 -8.96 -4.63 -21.77
N VAL A 345 -8.64 -5.89 -22.07
CA VAL A 345 -9.18 -6.62 -23.24
C VAL A 345 -9.78 -7.96 -22.87
N ALA A 346 -9.40 -8.55 -21.74
CA ALA A 346 -9.97 -9.79 -21.26
C ALA A 346 -9.93 -9.88 -19.73
N GLY A 347 -10.85 -10.64 -19.13
CA GLY A 347 -10.90 -10.87 -17.70
C GLY A 347 -11.32 -9.64 -16.91
N ALA A 348 -12.12 -8.76 -17.46
CA ALA A 348 -12.57 -7.50 -16.88
C ALA A 348 -13.16 -7.61 -15.45
N ASP A 349 -13.34 -8.80 -14.95
CA ASP A 349 -13.67 -9.06 -13.55
C ASP A 349 -12.52 -9.86 -12.92
N LEU A 350 -11.85 -9.31 -11.93
CA LEU A 350 -10.76 -9.99 -11.19
C LEU A 350 -11.21 -11.26 -10.43
N THR A 351 -12.48 -11.60 -10.50
CA THR A 351 -12.96 -12.92 -10.04
C THR A 351 -12.54 -14.06 -10.96
N LYS A 352 -12.05 -13.73 -12.18
CA LYS A 352 -11.49 -14.69 -13.13
C LYS A 352 -9.99 -14.86 -12.94
N PRO A 353 -9.44 -16.06 -13.18
CA PRO A 353 -8.01 -16.32 -12.97
C PRO A 353 -7.09 -15.62 -13.97
N LEU A 354 -7.63 -15.02 -15.03
CA LEU A 354 -6.86 -14.35 -16.07
C LEU A 354 -7.38 -12.94 -16.31
N PHE A 355 -6.48 -11.95 -16.21
CA PHE A 355 -6.73 -10.55 -16.50
C PHE A 355 -5.69 -10.03 -17.48
N VAL A 356 -6.12 -9.51 -18.64
CA VAL A 356 -5.23 -9.12 -19.73
C VAL A 356 -5.43 -7.67 -20.12
N LEU A 357 -4.32 -6.95 -20.17
CA LEU A 357 -4.22 -5.60 -20.71
C LEU A 357 -3.49 -5.64 -22.06
N GLU A 358 -3.92 -4.80 -23.00
CA GLU A 358 -3.28 -4.64 -24.30
C GLU A 358 -2.93 -3.17 -24.55
N ARG A 359 -1.84 -2.92 -25.26
CA ARG A 359 -1.34 -1.60 -25.66
C ARG A 359 -2.46 -0.65 -26.06
N ASN A 360 -2.46 0.56 -25.47
CA ASN A 360 -3.32 1.66 -25.90
C ASN A 360 -2.74 2.29 -27.19
N PRO A 361 -3.45 2.25 -28.31
CA PRO A 361 -2.93 2.80 -29.58
C PRO A 361 -2.76 4.33 -29.56
N TYR A 362 -3.38 5.03 -28.63
CA TYR A 362 -3.30 6.49 -28.48
C TYR A 362 -2.46 6.91 -27.25
N HIS A 363 -1.62 6.01 -26.71
CA HIS A 363 -0.79 6.37 -25.59
C HIS A 363 0.18 7.51 -25.93
N TRP A 364 0.34 8.43 -25.01
CA TRP A 364 0.91 9.78 -25.21
C TRP A 364 2.43 9.87 -24.93
N GLU A 365 3.08 8.79 -24.54
CA GLU A 365 4.53 8.73 -24.34
C GLU A 365 5.25 8.28 -25.61
N VAL A 366 6.43 8.88 -25.85
CA VAL A 366 7.42 8.42 -26.81
C VAL A 366 8.78 8.31 -26.15
N ASP A 367 9.67 7.48 -26.69
CA ASP A 367 11.06 7.49 -26.28
C ASP A 367 11.86 8.61 -26.97
N THR A 368 13.14 8.74 -26.63
CA THR A 368 14.05 9.74 -27.23
C THR A 368 14.34 9.50 -28.71
N ALA A 369 14.07 8.31 -29.23
CA ALA A 369 14.17 7.97 -30.67
C ALA A 369 12.85 8.19 -31.42
N GLY A 370 11.74 8.52 -30.73
CA GLY A 370 10.43 8.75 -31.30
C GLY A 370 9.56 7.52 -31.40
N ASN A 371 9.90 6.43 -30.76
CA ASN A 371 9.07 5.23 -30.69
C ASN A 371 7.91 5.44 -29.72
N GLN A 372 6.66 5.25 -30.16
CA GLN A 372 5.48 5.33 -29.29
C GLN A 372 5.53 4.21 -28.23
N LEU A 373 5.49 4.57 -26.97
CA LEU A 373 5.45 3.60 -25.86
C LEU A 373 4.01 3.11 -25.61
N PRO A 374 3.84 2.01 -24.85
CA PRO A 374 4.84 1.11 -24.26
C PRO A 374 5.53 0.23 -25.29
N TYR A 375 6.70 -0.33 -24.98
CA TYR A 375 7.34 -1.32 -25.87
C TYR A 375 6.62 -2.66 -25.84
N ILE A 376 6.15 -3.11 -24.67
CA ILE A 376 5.47 -4.39 -24.48
C ILE A 376 4.01 -4.29 -24.95
N ASP A 377 3.56 -5.27 -25.72
CA ASP A 377 2.22 -5.29 -26.30
C ASP A 377 1.14 -5.60 -25.28
N LYS A 378 1.39 -6.56 -24.38
CA LYS A 378 0.39 -7.08 -23.44
C LYS A 378 0.95 -7.20 -22.04
N VAL A 379 0.10 -7.00 -21.04
CA VAL A 379 0.35 -7.38 -19.64
C VAL A 379 -0.70 -8.40 -19.23
N GLN A 380 -0.24 -9.55 -18.78
CA GLN A 380 -1.10 -10.65 -18.34
C GLN A 380 -0.91 -10.92 -16.87
N PHE A 381 -2.00 -10.89 -16.13
CA PHE A 381 -2.03 -11.23 -14.71
C PHE A 381 -2.74 -12.56 -14.52
N THR A 382 -2.12 -13.45 -13.74
CA THR A 382 -2.72 -14.73 -13.34
C THR A 382 -3.12 -14.65 -11.88
N GLY A 383 -4.39 -14.98 -11.58
CA GLY A 383 -4.94 -15.00 -10.22
C GLY A 383 -4.62 -16.31 -9.52
N GLU A 384 -3.91 -16.22 -8.39
CA GLU A 384 -3.44 -17.36 -7.60
C GLU A 384 -3.54 -17.04 -6.10
N ASN A 385 -3.32 -18.03 -5.23
CA ASN A 385 -3.04 -17.75 -3.83
C ASN A 385 -1.56 -17.35 -3.64
N VAL A 386 -1.21 -16.79 -2.50
CA VAL A 386 0.14 -16.25 -2.25
C VAL A 386 1.22 -17.33 -2.28
N GLU A 387 0.92 -18.55 -1.87
CA GLU A 387 1.85 -19.68 -1.88
C GLU A 387 2.18 -20.08 -3.32
N VAL A 388 1.17 -20.19 -4.19
CA VAL A 388 1.35 -20.50 -5.61
C VAL A 388 2.09 -19.38 -6.32
N VAL A 389 1.82 -18.11 -6.01
CA VAL A 389 2.58 -16.97 -6.54
C VAL A 389 4.07 -17.14 -6.24
N ASN A 390 4.42 -17.47 -5.00
CA ASN A 390 5.84 -17.65 -4.63
C ASN A 390 6.48 -18.87 -5.30
N LEU A 391 5.78 -20.00 -5.42
CA LEU A 391 6.26 -21.19 -6.13
C LEU A 391 6.53 -20.91 -7.61
N ARG A 392 5.60 -20.24 -8.31
CA ARG A 392 5.77 -19.85 -9.72
C ARG A 392 6.87 -18.81 -9.90
N ALA A 393 7.03 -17.90 -8.94
CA ALA A 393 8.13 -16.94 -8.92
C ALA A 393 9.48 -17.64 -8.81
N ILE A 394 9.62 -18.65 -7.92
CA ILE A 394 10.82 -19.49 -7.79
C ILE A 394 11.12 -20.20 -9.14
N ALA A 395 10.09 -20.70 -9.81
CA ALA A 395 10.22 -21.34 -11.13
C ALA A 395 10.55 -20.33 -12.26
N GLY A 396 10.49 -19.01 -12.00
CA GLY A 396 10.77 -17.96 -12.98
C GLY A 396 9.64 -17.77 -14.00
N GLU A 397 8.39 -18.00 -13.64
CA GLU A 397 7.26 -17.87 -14.55
C GLU A 397 6.81 -16.41 -14.75
N TYR A 398 7.20 -15.47 -13.87
CA TYR A 398 6.91 -14.05 -13.98
C TYR A 398 8.11 -13.27 -14.54
N ASP A 399 7.83 -12.20 -15.28
CA ASP A 399 8.88 -11.46 -15.98
C ASP A 399 9.51 -10.35 -15.12
N ASN A 400 8.70 -9.63 -14.36
CA ASN A 400 9.15 -8.70 -13.32
C ASN A 400 8.03 -8.61 -12.28
N GLN A 401 8.24 -9.22 -11.13
CA GLN A 401 7.26 -9.35 -10.05
C GLN A 401 7.85 -8.81 -8.75
N GLU A 402 7.13 -7.94 -8.06
CA GLU A 402 7.48 -7.44 -6.73
C GLU A 402 6.36 -7.72 -5.71
N ARG A 403 5.12 -7.70 -6.14
CA ARG A 403 3.96 -7.82 -5.26
C ARG A 403 3.70 -9.29 -4.90
N HIS A 404 3.37 -9.53 -3.62
CA HIS A 404 3.11 -10.87 -3.04
C HIS A 404 4.32 -11.82 -3.00
N LEU A 405 5.52 -11.32 -3.22
CA LEU A 405 6.74 -12.07 -2.92
C LEU A 405 7.02 -11.96 -1.42
N GLN A 406 7.03 -13.10 -0.74
CA GLN A 406 7.29 -13.14 0.69
C GLN A 406 8.79 -13.07 0.95
N LEU A 407 9.22 -12.13 1.80
CA LEU A 407 10.64 -11.90 2.11
C LEU A 407 11.30 -13.14 2.73
N THR A 408 10.56 -13.94 3.49
CA THR A 408 11.03 -15.21 4.08
C THR A 408 11.50 -16.23 3.03
N ASN A 409 11.05 -16.10 1.77
CA ASN A 409 11.48 -16.93 0.66
C ASN A 409 12.75 -16.39 -0.04
N LEU A 410 13.33 -15.28 0.42
CA LEU A 410 14.53 -14.68 -0.20
C LEU A 410 15.68 -15.67 -0.43
N PRO A 411 16.07 -16.53 0.54
CA PRO A 411 17.13 -17.51 0.32
C PRO A 411 16.82 -18.47 -0.84
N VAL A 412 15.56 -18.93 -0.94
CA VAL A 412 15.11 -19.85 -2.01
C VAL A 412 15.06 -19.13 -3.37
N PHE A 413 14.67 -17.86 -3.42
CA PHE A 413 14.75 -17.08 -4.65
C PHE A 413 16.20 -16.90 -5.12
N ILE A 414 17.13 -16.63 -4.20
CA ILE A 414 18.56 -16.49 -4.51
C ILE A 414 19.14 -17.80 -5.06
N GLU A 415 18.84 -18.93 -4.43
CA GLU A 415 19.32 -20.26 -4.86
C GLU A 415 18.83 -20.61 -6.27
N ASN A 416 17.59 -20.25 -6.60
CA ASN A 416 16.96 -20.63 -7.88
C ASN A 416 17.15 -19.60 -9.01
N GLN A 417 17.89 -18.51 -8.81
CA GLN A 417 18.07 -17.45 -9.83
C GLN A 417 18.53 -18.00 -11.20
N GLN A 418 19.54 -18.86 -11.20
CA GLN A 418 20.10 -19.41 -12.42
C GLN A 418 19.08 -20.30 -13.15
N LYS A 419 18.46 -21.22 -12.42
CA LYS A 419 17.44 -22.14 -12.97
C LYS A 419 16.19 -21.40 -13.45
N GLY A 420 15.71 -20.42 -12.68
CA GLY A 420 14.54 -19.60 -12.98
C GLY A 420 14.82 -18.53 -14.04
N GLY A 421 16.08 -18.26 -14.39
CA GLY A 421 16.50 -17.27 -15.39
C GLY A 421 16.14 -15.83 -14.98
N TYR A 422 16.26 -15.50 -13.70
CA TYR A 422 15.96 -14.16 -13.16
C TYR A 422 17.08 -13.66 -12.23
N THR A 423 17.01 -12.38 -11.92
CA THR A 423 17.86 -11.73 -10.90
C THR A 423 16.98 -11.27 -9.76
N VAL A 424 17.38 -11.58 -8.52
CA VAL A 424 16.78 -11.00 -7.30
C VAL A 424 17.26 -9.57 -7.14
N ARG A 425 16.35 -8.64 -6.82
CA ARG A 425 16.66 -7.26 -6.48
C ARG A 425 15.96 -6.88 -5.17
N ILE A 426 16.63 -6.05 -4.38
CA ILE A 426 16.12 -5.55 -3.12
C ILE A 426 16.03 -4.02 -3.19
N ASP A 427 14.84 -3.51 -2.93
CA ASP A 427 14.51 -2.10 -2.86
C ASP A 427 14.08 -1.78 -1.41
N PRO A 428 14.96 -1.27 -0.53
CA PRO A 428 14.60 -0.91 0.84
C PRO A 428 13.47 0.12 0.88
N GLY A 429 12.59 -0.02 1.87
CA GLY A 429 11.50 0.92 2.10
C GLY A 429 11.97 2.24 2.74
N SER A 430 11.20 3.30 2.58
CA SER A 430 11.40 4.60 3.23
C SER A 430 10.47 4.83 4.42
N ASN A 431 9.43 4.01 4.58
CA ASN A 431 8.45 4.09 5.66
C ASN A 431 9.00 3.62 7.00
N GLY A 432 8.48 4.18 8.10
CA GLY A 432 8.99 3.91 9.44
C GLY A 432 8.61 2.55 10.03
N GLY A 433 7.59 1.87 9.48
CA GLY A 433 7.13 0.61 10.03
C GLY A 433 6.45 -0.29 9.01
N ASP A 434 7.02 -1.46 8.78
CA ASP A 434 6.42 -2.50 7.94
C ASP A 434 5.38 -3.31 8.70
N ALA A 435 5.58 -3.50 10.01
CA ALA A 435 4.62 -4.13 10.91
C ALA A 435 4.55 -3.35 12.23
N ASN A 436 3.51 -2.54 12.40
CA ASN A 436 3.27 -1.81 13.64
C ASN A 436 2.09 -2.41 14.39
N ILE A 437 2.14 -2.40 15.73
CA ILE A 437 0.99 -2.74 16.55
C ILE A 437 0.19 -1.46 16.76
N LEU A 438 -1.01 -1.43 16.22
CA LEU A 438 -1.92 -0.30 16.22
C LEU A 438 -2.97 -0.48 17.31
N PHE A 439 -3.37 0.61 17.96
CA PHE A 439 -4.40 0.65 18.98
C PHE A 439 -5.68 1.26 18.43
N ASN A 440 -6.84 0.66 18.71
CA ASN A 440 -8.12 1.29 18.41
C ASN A 440 -8.50 2.28 19.52
N PHE A 441 -8.17 3.55 19.38
CA PHE A 441 -8.48 4.61 20.34
C PHE A 441 -10.00 4.86 20.53
N ALA A 442 -10.81 4.34 19.62
CA ALA A 442 -12.26 4.41 19.69
C ALA A 442 -12.91 3.21 20.37
N TYR A 443 -12.14 2.18 20.76
CA TYR A 443 -12.69 0.96 21.37
C TYR A 443 -13.49 1.27 22.66
N ARG A 444 -14.68 0.65 22.82
CA ARG A 444 -15.59 0.91 23.94
C ARG A 444 -16.33 -0.35 24.44
N GLU A 445 -16.22 -1.51 23.76
CA GLU A 445 -16.96 -2.73 24.16
C GLU A 445 -16.57 -3.22 25.57
N ASP A 446 -15.28 -3.10 25.91
CA ASP A 446 -14.77 -3.37 27.26
C ASP A 446 -14.15 -2.09 27.84
N PRO A 447 -14.83 -1.44 28.81
CA PRO A 447 -14.35 -0.17 29.39
C PRO A 447 -12.98 -0.28 30.07
N GLU A 448 -12.63 -1.43 30.64
CA GLU A 448 -11.32 -1.64 31.27
C GLU A 448 -10.23 -1.69 30.20
N VAL A 449 -10.45 -2.42 29.11
CA VAL A 449 -9.50 -2.45 27.98
C VAL A 449 -9.41 -1.08 27.31
N ALA A 450 -10.53 -0.39 27.11
CA ALA A 450 -10.57 0.97 26.57
C ALA A 450 -9.75 1.96 27.41
N LYS A 451 -9.84 1.87 28.74
CA LYS A 451 -9.05 2.66 29.70
C LYS A 451 -7.55 2.45 29.46
N TRP A 452 -7.12 1.20 29.31
CA TRP A 452 -5.71 0.87 29.13
C TRP A 452 -5.18 1.25 27.76
N ILE A 453 -5.94 1.03 26.70
CA ILE A 453 -5.59 1.49 25.34
C ILE A 453 -5.33 3.01 25.33
N ASN A 454 -6.12 3.79 26.06
CA ASN A 454 -5.98 5.24 26.14
C ASN A 454 -4.96 5.72 27.20
N ASN A 455 -4.25 4.82 27.90
CA ASN A 455 -3.22 5.17 28.89
C ASN A 455 -1.82 5.07 28.26
N LYS A 456 -1.11 6.19 28.16
CA LYS A 456 0.21 6.22 27.51
C LYS A 456 1.29 5.42 28.21
N ASP A 457 1.29 5.38 29.56
CA ASP A 457 2.29 4.60 30.32
C ASP A 457 2.03 3.09 30.14
N PHE A 458 0.79 2.67 29.95
CA PHE A 458 0.44 1.31 29.56
C PHE A 458 0.97 0.97 28.15
N ARG A 459 0.76 1.83 27.16
CA ARG A 459 1.27 1.61 25.80
C ARG A 459 2.81 1.61 25.76
N ARG A 460 3.47 2.49 26.52
CA ARG A 460 4.93 2.50 26.70
C ARG A 460 5.42 1.16 27.27
N ALA A 461 4.73 0.65 28.28
CA ALA A 461 5.08 -0.64 28.88
C ALA A 461 4.95 -1.80 27.87
N LEU A 462 3.87 -1.85 27.08
CA LEU A 462 3.71 -2.83 26.02
C LEU A 462 4.85 -2.73 24.99
N SER A 463 5.24 -1.52 24.62
CA SER A 463 6.31 -1.28 23.65
C SER A 463 7.68 -1.76 24.16
N LEU A 464 8.01 -1.46 25.44
CA LEU A 464 9.23 -1.93 26.07
C LEU A 464 9.28 -3.46 26.25
N GLY A 465 8.14 -4.14 26.17
CA GLY A 465 8.02 -5.59 26.22
C GLY A 465 8.25 -6.31 24.89
N VAL A 466 8.55 -5.59 23.80
CA VAL A 466 8.71 -6.16 22.45
C VAL A 466 10.19 -6.34 22.11
N ASP A 467 10.57 -7.58 21.82
CA ASP A 467 11.90 -7.94 21.29
C ASP A 467 11.90 -7.78 19.76
N ARG A 468 12.32 -6.61 19.32
CA ARG A 468 12.32 -6.21 17.89
C ARG A 468 13.42 -6.86 17.10
N ASP A 469 14.54 -7.15 17.73
CA ASP A 469 15.65 -7.82 17.06
C ASP A 469 15.24 -9.26 16.70
N GLN A 470 14.55 -9.96 17.61
CA GLN A 470 13.99 -11.28 17.33
C GLN A 470 12.97 -11.25 16.18
N ILE A 471 12.10 -10.23 16.13
CA ILE A 471 11.14 -10.06 15.03
C ILE A 471 11.87 -9.77 13.71
N ASN A 472 12.88 -8.88 13.73
CA ASN A 472 13.66 -8.54 12.55
C ASN A 472 14.37 -9.76 11.96
N GLU A 473 15.03 -10.55 12.80
CA GLU A 473 15.71 -11.77 12.34
C GLU A 473 14.73 -12.82 11.79
N ALA A 474 13.63 -13.08 12.51
CA ALA A 474 12.71 -14.17 12.17
C ALA A 474 11.84 -13.87 10.93
N ILE A 475 11.38 -12.62 10.77
CA ILE A 475 10.38 -12.24 9.76
C ILE A 475 11.02 -11.41 8.64
N PHE A 476 11.99 -10.56 8.96
CA PHE A 476 12.59 -9.61 8.01
C PHE A 476 14.03 -9.97 7.64
N LEU A 477 14.55 -11.13 8.12
CA LEU A 477 15.89 -11.66 7.80
C LEU A 477 17.02 -10.68 8.17
N GLY A 478 16.82 -9.86 9.20
CA GLY A 478 17.76 -8.82 9.61
C GLY A 478 17.85 -7.63 8.68
N LEU A 479 16.96 -7.52 7.67
CA LEU A 479 17.03 -6.51 6.60
C LEU A 479 16.28 -5.21 6.92
N GLY A 480 15.63 -5.12 8.06
CA GLY A 480 14.89 -3.93 8.47
C GLY A 480 15.61 -3.12 9.54
N VAL A 481 15.07 -1.94 9.82
CA VAL A 481 15.49 -1.04 10.91
C VAL A 481 14.51 -1.18 12.06
N VAL A 482 15.02 -1.57 13.23
CA VAL A 482 14.20 -1.76 14.43
C VAL A 482 13.96 -0.43 15.15
N GLY A 483 12.78 -0.25 15.74
CA GLY A 483 12.51 0.92 16.59
C GLY A 483 11.11 1.51 16.42
N SER A 484 11.00 2.79 16.73
CA SER A 484 9.76 3.55 16.58
C SER A 484 9.39 3.71 15.10
N PRO A 485 8.09 3.93 14.76
CA PRO A 485 7.62 3.91 13.38
C PRO A 485 7.86 5.24 12.63
N ILE A 486 8.94 5.97 12.93
CA ILE A 486 9.32 7.20 12.24
C ILE A 486 9.93 6.91 10.86
N PRO A 487 9.78 7.80 9.86
CA PRO A 487 10.34 7.60 8.53
C PRO A 487 11.88 7.61 8.52
N GLU A 488 12.47 7.38 7.35
CA GLU A 488 13.92 7.41 7.14
C GLU A 488 14.49 8.80 7.45
N ALA A 489 15.72 8.85 7.97
CA ALA A 489 16.40 10.08 8.42
C ALA A 489 16.53 11.17 7.34
N VAL A 490 16.56 10.78 6.07
CA VAL A 490 16.67 11.73 4.94
C VAL A 490 15.35 12.45 4.63
N MET A 491 14.23 11.98 5.19
CA MET A 491 12.94 12.63 4.99
C MET A 491 12.84 13.91 5.82
N ALA A 492 12.42 15.01 5.20
CA ALA A 492 12.32 16.32 5.87
C ALA A 492 11.34 16.32 7.06
N GLU A 493 10.36 15.41 7.05
CA GLU A 493 9.37 15.22 8.09
C GLU A 493 9.87 14.35 9.26
N CYS A 494 11.05 13.71 9.15
CA CYS A 494 11.63 12.88 10.21
C CYS A 494 12.07 13.73 11.41
N PRO A 495 11.68 13.36 12.66
CA PRO A 495 12.12 14.08 13.85
C PRO A 495 13.62 13.92 14.09
N GLN A 496 14.29 15.03 14.47
CA GLN A 496 15.71 15.05 14.72
C GLN A 496 16.02 15.23 16.21
N PRO A 497 17.11 14.61 16.72
CA PRO A 497 17.98 13.64 16.04
C PRO A 497 17.28 12.28 15.90
N GLU A 498 17.29 11.73 14.70
CA GLU A 498 16.55 10.50 14.36
C GLU A 498 16.87 9.34 15.30
N ALA A 499 18.15 9.10 15.58
CA ALA A 499 18.59 7.97 16.41
C ALA A 499 18.05 7.99 17.85
N GLU A 500 17.76 9.17 18.42
CA GLU A 500 17.11 9.31 19.72
C GLU A 500 15.64 8.91 19.64
N TRP A 501 14.91 9.48 18.68
CA TRP A 501 13.48 9.23 18.50
C TRP A 501 13.21 7.80 18.05
N ARG A 502 14.11 7.20 17.25
CA ARG A 502 14.03 5.79 16.85
C ARG A 502 14.01 4.83 18.04
N LYS A 503 14.78 5.13 19.10
CA LYS A 503 14.92 4.29 20.28
C LYS A 503 13.93 4.61 21.41
N LYS A 504 13.35 5.81 21.44
CA LYS A 504 12.51 6.26 22.54
C LYS A 504 11.30 5.34 22.72
N TRP A 505 11.18 4.71 23.90
CA TRP A 505 10.17 3.70 24.26
C TRP A 505 10.16 2.45 23.38
N HIS A 506 11.14 2.26 22.51
CA HIS A 506 11.18 1.17 21.53
C HIS A 506 12.43 0.28 21.67
N VAL A 507 13.06 0.28 22.84
CA VAL A 507 14.09 -0.69 23.23
C VAL A 507 13.49 -1.74 24.16
N LEU A 508 13.99 -2.97 24.15
CA LEU A 508 13.55 -4.02 25.06
C LEU A 508 13.99 -3.69 26.50
N ASP A 509 13.04 -3.47 27.41
CA ASP A 509 13.28 -3.25 28.85
C ASP A 509 12.11 -3.79 29.69
N ILE A 510 12.23 -5.06 30.05
CA ILE A 510 11.21 -5.78 30.84
C ILE A 510 11.07 -5.19 32.26
N ALA A 511 12.16 -4.69 32.85
CA ALA A 511 12.13 -4.11 34.20
C ALA A 511 11.34 -2.80 34.19
N GLN A 512 11.66 -1.88 33.29
CA GLN A 512 10.95 -0.62 33.13
C GLN A 512 9.47 -0.84 32.73
N SER A 513 9.21 -1.82 31.85
CA SER A 513 7.84 -2.20 31.47
C SER A 513 7.01 -2.62 32.67
N ASN A 514 7.54 -3.53 33.52
CA ASN A 514 6.84 -3.95 34.74
C ASN A 514 6.62 -2.77 35.70
N ALA A 515 7.63 -1.90 35.91
CA ALA A 515 7.52 -0.73 36.76
C ALA A 515 6.41 0.25 36.31
N LEU A 516 6.29 0.47 34.99
CA LEU A 516 5.21 1.29 34.43
C LEU A 516 3.83 0.67 34.64
N LEU A 517 3.69 -0.66 34.44
CA LEU A 517 2.42 -1.36 34.67
C LEU A 517 2.02 -1.36 36.14
N ASP A 518 2.98 -1.53 37.07
CA ASP A 518 2.71 -1.42 38.50
C ASP A 518 2.30 0.01 38.88
N LYS A 519 2.99 1.03 38.35
CA LYS A 519 2.69 2.46 38.60
C LYS A 519 1.27 2.84 38.18
N VAL A 520 0.76 2.28 37.06
CA VAL A 520 -0.61 2.59 36.62
C VAL A 520 -1.70 1.78 37.34
N GLY A 521 -1.32 0.90 38.29
CA GLY A 521 -2.23 0.14 39.15
C GLY A 521 -2.58 -1.26 38.61
N LEU A 522 -1.76 -1.81 37.72
CA LEU A 522 -1.82 -3.21 37.27
C LEU A 522 -0.77 -4.08 38.02
N ASP A 523 -0.59 -3.86 39.32
CA ASP A 523 0.42 -4.50 40.16
C ASP A 523 0.04 -5.92 40.61
N LYS A 524 -1.24 -6.27 40.63
CA LYS A 524 -1.75 -7.57 41.05
C LYS A 524 -1.61 -8.61 39.93
N LYS A 525 -1.07 -9.79 40.26
CA LYS A 525 -0.90 -10.91 39.33
C LYS A 525 -1.56 -12.18 39.86
N ASP A 526 -2.00 -13.06 38.98
CA ASP A 526 -2.44 -14.40 39.33
C ASP A 526 -1.27 -15.38 39.54
N SER A 527 -1.58 -16.65 39.83
CA SER A 527 -0.60 -17.70 40.06
C SER A 527 0.29 -18.03 38.85
N GLU A 528 -0.13 -17.66 37.63
CA GLU A 528 0.63 -17.86 36.39
C GLU A 528 1.44 -16.60 35.99
N GLY A 529 1.36 -15.52 36.81
CA GLY A 529 2.07 -14.28 36.60
C GLY A 529 1.36 -13.28 35.68
N TYR A 530 0.10 -13.52 35.28
CA TYR A 530 -0.67 -12.55 34.49
C TYR A 530 -1.31 -11.46 35.36
N ARG A 531 -1.30 -10.24 34.90
CA ARG A 531 -1.87 -9.09 35.59
C ARG A 531 -3.39 -9.13 35.61
N LEU A 532 -3.95 -8.82 36.76
CA LEU A 532 -5.37 -8.78 37.00
C LEU A 532 -5.98 -7.42 36.62
N ARG A 533 -7.17 -7.45 36.11
CA ARG A 533 -7.98 -6.26 35.79
C ARG A 533 -8.35 -5.49 37.07
N SER A 534 -8.40 -4.16 36.98
CA SER A 534 -8.82 -3.33 38.14
C SER A 534 -10.31 -3.47 38.47
N ASP A 535 -11.14 -3.94 37.52
CA ASP A 535 -12.57 -4.21 37.72
C ASP A 535 -12.86 -5.59 38.33
N GLY A 536 -11.85 -6.38 38.67
CA GLY A 536 -11.99 -7.68 39.34
C GLY A 536 -12.42 -8.84 38.44
N LYS A 537 -12.52 -8.66 37.12
CA LYS A 537 -13.00 -9.70 36.17
C LYS A 537 -11.86 -10.61 35.67
N GLY A 538 -10.85 -10.90 36.49
CA GLY A 538 -9.79 -11.82 36.16
C GLY A 538 -8.60 -11.18 35.44
N ARG A 539 -7.98 -11.90 34.50
CA ARG A 539 -6.78 -11.45 33.77
C ARG A 539 -7.06 -10.31 32.80
N LEU A 540 -6.12 -9.38 32.68
CA LEU A 540 -6.14 -8.44 31.57
C LEU A 540 -5.70 -9.17 30.28
N ARG A 541 -6.64 -9.29 29.34
CA ARG A 541 -6.46 -9.95 28.05
C ARG A 541 -6.60 -8.92 26.95
N LEU A 542 -5.70 -8.96 25.98
CA LEU A 542 -5.76 -8.16 24.78
C LEU A 542 -5.91 -9.08 23.56
N GLU A 543 -6.68 -8.63 22.57
CA GLU A 543 -6.80 -9.28 21.28
C GLU A 543 -6.08 -8.45 20.21
N VAL A 544 -5.33 -9.12 19.32
CA VAL A 544 -4.67 -8.47 18.18
C VAL A 544 -5.10 -9.13 16.88
N LEU A 545 -5.64 -8.34 15.96
CA LEU A 545 -5.98 -8.81 14.62
C LEU A 545 -4.70 -8.94 13.77
N CYS A 546 -4.50 -10.10 13.19
CA CYS A 546 -3.38 -10.44 12.34
C CYS A 546 -3.88 -10.79 10.94
N GLN A 547 -3.54 -9.99 9.94
CA GLN A 547 -3.90 -10.20 8.55
C GLN A 547 -2.65 -10.49 7.73
N ASP A 548 -2.53 -11.71 7.20
CA ASP A 548 -1.40 -12.14 6.35
C ASP A 548 -1.68 -11.81 4.88
N GLN A 549 -1.22 -10.67 4.44
CA GLN A 549 -1.37 -10.24 3.04
C GLN A 549 -0.03 -9.98 2.35
N ILE A 550 0.86 -9.25 3.01
CA ILE A 550 2.19 -8.88 2.50
C ILE A 550 3.24 -9.43 3.46
N ILE A 551 3.03 -9.28 4.75
CA ILE A 551 3.90 -9.73 5.85
C ILE A 551 3.13 -10.77 6.65
N ALA A 552 3.83 -11.76 7.19
CA ALA A 552 3.28 -12.80 8.05
C ALA A 552 2.95 -12.23 9.46
N ASN A 553 1.94 -11.35 9.52
CA ASN A 553 1.54 -10.68 10.76
C ASN A 553 1.05 -11.66 11.83
N SER A 554 0.50 -12.83 11.42
CA SER A 554 0.13 -13.91 12.34
C SER A 554 1.34 -14.43 13.13
N LYS A 555 2.49 -14.59 12.47
CA LYS A 555 3.73 -15.00 13.11
C LYS A 555 4.25 -13.95 14.10
N ILE A 556 4.14 -12.68 13.75
CA ILE A 556 4.48 -11.59 14.68
C ILE A 556 3.56 -11.63 15.89
N GLY A 557 2.25 -11.81 15.69
CA GLY A 557 1.27 -11.98 16.77
C GLY A 557 1.64 -13.16 17.70
N GLU A 558 1.97 -14.32 17.15
CA GLU A 558 2.44 -15.51 17.89
C GLU A 558 3.71 -15.20 18.71
N MET A 559 4.68 -14.46 18.13
CA MET A 559 5.92 -14.07 18.83
C MET A 559 5.65 -13.10 19.98
N LEU A 560 4.67 -12.21 19.87
CA LEU A 560 4.31 -11.27 20.94
C LEU A 560 3.72 -11.95 22.17
N VAL A 561 3.08 -13.13 22.04
CA VAL A 561 2.48 -13.85 23.18
C VAL A 561 3.51 -14.13 24.30
N PRO A 562 4.63 -14.85 24.05
CA PRO A 562 5.65 -15.09 25.08
C PRO A 562 6.39 -13.80 25.50
N MET A 563 6.49 -12.79 24.62
CA MET A 563 7.12 -11.51 24.95
C MET A 563 6.28 -10.77 26.02
N TRP A 564 4.99 -10.58 25.79
CA TRP A 564 4.12 -9.88 26.71
C TRP A 564 3.74 -10.70 27.96
N LYS A 565 3.87 -12.02 27.91
CA LYS A 565 3.79 -12.85 29.12
C LYS A 565 4.85 -12.44 30.14
N LYS A 566 6.08 -12.08 29.72
CA LYS A 566 7.16 -11.62 30.61
C LYS A 566 6.78 -10.35 31.42
N ILE A 567 5.85 -9.57 30.91
CA ILE A 567 5.32 -8.38 31.58
C ILE A 567 3.92 -8.61 32.17
N GLY A 568 3.42 -9.84 32.14
CA GLY A 568 2.16 -10.26 32.75
C GLY A 568 0.91 -9.91 31.92
N ILE A 569 1.04 -9.61 30.65
CA ILE A 569 -0.10 -9.33 29.76
C ILE A 569 -0.42 -10.57 28.91
N GLN A 570 -1.66 -11.01 28.95
CA GLN A 570 -2.15 -12.07 28.07
C GLN A 570 -2.55 -11.50 26.72
N LEU A 571 -2.00 -12.03 25.64
CA LEU A 571 -2.32 -11.65 24.27
C LEU A 571 -2.93 -12.83 23.50
N ASP A 572 -4.03 -12.57 22.80
CA ASP A 572 -4.73 -13.53 21.97
C ASP A 572 -4.70 -13.08 20.49
N PRO A 573 -3.77 -13.59 19.67
CA PRO A 573 -3.74 -13.30 18.24
C PRO A 573 -4.96 -13.89 17.51
N LYS A 574 -5.62 -13.09 16.67
CA LYS A 574 -6.74 -13.47 15.83
C LYS A 574 -6.34 -13.38 14.36
N VAL A 575 -6.10 -14.50 13.73
CA VAL A 575 -5.80 -14.54 12.29
C VAL A 575 -7.10 -14.36 11.52
N VAL A 576 -7.14 -13.37 10.65
CA VAL A 576 -8.33 -12.99 9.87
C VAL A 576 -7.96 -12.69 8.42
N ASP A 577 -8.89 -12.92 7.50
CA ASP A 577 -8.75 -12.43 6.12
C ASP A 577 -9.07 -10.93 6.01
N THR A 578 -8.86 -10.37 4.82
CA THR A 578 -9.09 -8.94 4.56
C THR A 578 -10.54 -8.52 4.81
N ALA A 579 -11.51 -9.33 4.42
CA ALA A 579 -12.92 -8.98 4.55
C ALA A 579 -13.35 -8.99 6.02
N ALA A 580 -12.95 -10.01 6.79
CA ALA A 580 -13.20 -10.10 8.22
C ALA A 580 -12.50 -8.98 9.01
N SER A 581 -11.26 -8.65 8.64
CA SER A 581 -10.52 -7.51 9.24
C SER A 581 -11.28 -6.19 9.03
N VAL A 582 -11.69 -5.91 7.79
CA VAL A 582 -12.47 -4.69 7.47
C VAL A 582 -13.79 -4.66 8.21
N ALA A 583 -14.52 -5.78 8.27
CA ALA A 583 -15.80 -5.87 8.98
C ALA A 583 -15.64 -5.61 10.49
N THR A 584 -14.63 -6.21 11.13
CA THR A 584 -14.36 -6.04 12.57
C THR A 584 -13.99 -4.57 12.89
N ARG A 585 -13.14 -3.96 12.07
CA ARG A 585 -12.77 -2.53 12.23
C ARG A 585 -13.96 -1.61 12.00
N SER A 586 -14.74 -1.84 10.94
CA SER A 586 -15.92 -1.02 10.63
C SER A 586 -16.99 -1.08 11.72
N ALA A 587 -17.07 -2.23 12.43
CA ALA A 587 -17.93 -2.42 13.60
C ALA A 587 -17.32 -1.86 14.90
N ASN A 588 -16.13 -1.25 14.88
CA ASN A 588 -15.38 -0.74 16.03
C ASN A 588 -15.10 -1.80 17.12
N LYS A 589 -14.91 -3.06 16.72
CA LYS A 589 -14.74 -4.21 17.63
C LYS A 589 -13.29 -4.63 17.86
N GLU A 590 -12.36 -4.18 17.03
CA GLU A 590 -10.95 -4.47 17.24
C GLU A 590 -10.40 -3.77 18.48
N GLN A 591 -9.47 -4.39 19.19
CA GLN A 591 -8.67 -3.77 20.24
C GLN A 591 -7.33 -3.30 19.69
N LEU A 592 -6.59 -4.24 19.11
CA LEU A 592 -5.31 -4.00 18.45
C LEU A 592 -5.30 -4.67 17.06
N SER A 593 -4.42 -4.18 16.19
CA SER A 593 -4.12 -4.83 14.91
C SER A 593 -2.65 -4.69 14.56
N ILE A 594 -2.13 -5.57 13.71
CA ILE A 594 -0.77 -5.45 13.16
C ILE A 594 -0.89 -5.02 11.71
N TRP A 595 -0.29 -3.85 11.37
CA TRP A 595 -0.32 -3.31 10.02
C TRP A 595 0.87 -2.41 9.71
N THR A 596 1.14 -2.20 8.43
CA THR A 596 2.17 -1.27 7.94
C THR A 596 1.73 0.19 8.04
N ASN A 597 2.69 1.11 8.17
CA ASN A 597 2.48 2.53 7.93
C ASN A 597 3.04 3.00 6.57
N ASN A 598 3.02 2.11 5.58
CA ASN A 598 3.49 2.41 4.21
C ASN A 598 2.79 3.67 3.66
N GLY A 599 3.58 4.63 3.19
CA GLY A 599 3.15 5.97 2.79
C GLY A 599 3.44 7.06 3.83
N SER A 600 3.87 6.70 5.06
CA SER A 600 4.25 7.65 6.11
C SER A 600 5.53 8.43 5.82
N ASP A 601 6.28 8.03 4.81
CA ASP A 601 7.41 8.77 4.24
C ASP A 601 7.00 10.14 3.66
N GLN A 602 5.72 10.29 3.33
CA GLN A 602 5.07 11.55 2.96
C GLN A 602 3.87 11.76 3.89
N PHE A 603 4.13 12.15 5.13
CA PHE A 603 3.15 12.14 6.22
C PHE A 603 1.80 12.75 5.83
N PHE A 604 1.80 14.00 5.34
CA PHE A 604 0.53 14.70 5.06
C PHE A 604 -0.25 14.18 3.86
N LEU A 605 0.37 13.38 2.99
CA LEU A 605 -0.34 12.69 1.91
C LEU A 605 -1.06 11.44 2.41
N TYR A 606 -0.56 10.84 3.47
CA TYR A 606 -1.08 9.56 3.96
C TYR A 606 -1.15 9.49 5.49
N ALA A 607 -1.44 10.62 6.15
CA ALA A 607 -1.49 10.74 7.61
C ALA A 607 -2.37 9.68 8.30
N ARG A 608 -3.37 9.13 7.60
CA ARG A 608 -4.29 8.09 8.08
C ARG A 608 -3.62 6.78 8.50
N VAL A 609 -2.38 6.50 8.09
CA VAL A 609 -1.64 5.31 8.52
C VAL A 609 -0.91 5.53 9.85
N VAL A 610 -0.87 6.78 10.32
CA VAL A 610 -0.26 7.20 11.59
C VAL A 610 -1.30 7.74 12.56
N LEU A 611 -2.23 8.57 12.06
CA LEU A 611 -3.29 9.23 12.83
C LEU A 611 -4.68 8.84 12.31
N PRO A 612 -5.69 8.72 13.18
CA PRO A 612 -7.07 8.46 12.76
C PRO A 612 -7.73 9.75 12.23
N ILE A 613 -7.45 10.09 10.97
CA ILE A 613 -7.95 11.33 10.33
C ILE A 613 -9.17 11.12 9.44
N ASP A 614 -9.53 9.90 9.14
CA ASP A 614 -10.70 9.56 8.32
C ASP A 614 -11.28 8.18 8.68
N ALA A 615 -12.43 7.84 8.11
CA ALA A 615 -13.13 6.57 8.32
C ALA A 615 -12.39 5.32 7.75
N THR A 616 -11.19 5.47 7.21
CA THR A 616 -10.36 4.36 6.71
C THR A 616 -9.10 4.14 7.57
N ALA A 617 -8.93 4.91 8.64
CA ALA A 617 -7.81 4.80 9.56
C ALA A 617 -7.75 3.42 10.23
N ASN A 618 -6.53 2.92 10.44
CA ASN A 618 -6.32 1.61 11.06
C ASN A 618 -6.26 1.66 12.60
N ASN A 619 -6.21 2.84 13.19
CA ASN A 619 -6.04 3.08 14.63
C ASN A 619 -7.24 3.78 15.28
N GLY A 620 -8.44 3.56 14.75
CA GLY A 620 -9.69 4.07 15.30
C GLY A 620 -10.58 4.76 14.27
N ILE A 621 -11.35 3.99 13.53
CA ILE A 621 -12.27 4.49 12.50
C ILE A 621 -13.23 5.55 13.03
N GLU A 622 -13.80 5.32 14.23
CA GLU A 622 -14.76 6.26 14.83
C GLU A 622 -14.10 7.58 15.27
N VAL A 623 -12.82 7.56 15.70
CA VAL A 623 -12.05 8.80 15.92
C VAL A 623 -11.82 9.50 14.59
N GLY A 624 -11.50 8.73 13.53
CA GLY A 624 -11.33 9.28 12.19
C GLY A 624 -12.59 9.95 11.64
N LYS A 625 -13.77 9.37 11.88
CA LYS A 625 -15.07 10.00 11.56
C LYS A 625 -15.27 11.30 12.34
N TRP A 626 -14.98 11.28 13.65
CA TRP A 626 -15.07 12.47 14.51
C TRP A 626 -14.20 13.61 13.97
N TYR A 627 -12.94 13.31 13.65
CA TYR A 627 -12.01 14.29 13.10
C TYR A 627 -12.48 14.82 11.72
N ALA A 628 -12.81 13.94 10.79
CA ALA A 628 -13.21 14.31 9.43
C ALA A 628 -14.51 15.13 9.38
N THR A 629 -15.41 14.99 10.38
CA THR A 629 -16.69 15.68 10.43
C THR A 629 -16.70 16.88 11.40
N GLY A 630 -15.56 17.25 11.96
CA GLY A 630 -15.46 18.33 12.95
C GLY A 630 -16.28 18.06 14.22
N GLY A 631 -16.40 16.79 14.61
CA GLY A 631 -17.12 16.36 15.82
C GLY A 631 -18.61 16.02 15.60
N ALA A 632 -19.13 16.15 14.35
CA ALA A 632 -20.54 15.87 14.08
C ALA A 632 -20.89 14.37 14.10
N GLN A 633 -19.93 13.49 13.85
CA GLN A 633 -20.09 12.02 13.85
C GLN A 633 -18.86 11.37 14.50
N GLY A 634 -19.00 10.09 14.86
CA GLY A 634 -17.89 9.32 15.42
C GLY A 634 -17.68 9.51 16.91
N ILE A 635 -16.49 9.22 17.40
CA ILE A 635 -16.13 9.23 18.82
C ILE A 635 -14.92 10.15 19.05
N GLU A 636 -15.05 11.10 19.95
CA GLU A 636 -13.94 11.97 20.36
C GLU A 636 -12.83 11.15 21.04
N PRO A 637 -11.54 11.34 20.66
CA PRO A 637 -10.45 10.63 21.30
C PRO A 637 -10.30 11.02 22.77
N MET A 638 -10.07 10.02 23.63
CA MET A 638 -9.81 10.24 25.06
C MET A 638 -8.35 10.61 25.34
N ASP A 639 -7.42 10.17 24.49
CA ASP A 639 -5.99 10.41 24.64
C ASP A 639 -5.64 11.87 24.27
N PRO A 640 -5.06 12.68 25.19
CA PRO A 640 -4.77 14.09 24.94
C PRO A 640 -3.64 14.31 23.94
N ASP A 641 -2.66 13.41 23.89
CA ASP A 641 -1.54 13.51 22.96
C ASP A 641 -2.02 13.23 21.52
N LEU A 642 -2.91 12.23 21.34
CA LEU A 642 -3.56 11.98 20.06
C LEU A 642 -4.41 13.17 19.62
N LYS A 643 -5.18 13.77 20.53
CA LYS A 643 -5.97 14.98 20.24
C LYS A 643 -5.09 16.12 19.78
N LYS A 644 -3.95 16.35 20.44
CA LYS A 644 -2.95 17.34 20.03
C LYS A 644 -2.37 17.07 18.65
N CYS A 645 -2.07 15.81 18.33
CA CYS A 645 -1.61 15.43 16.99
C CYS A 645 -2.65 15.75 15.89
N LEU A 646 -3.94 15.49 16.16
CA LEU A 646 -5.03 15.82 15.23
C LEU A 646 -5.19 17.33 15.04
N GLU A 647 -5.07 18.15 16.11
CA GLU A 647 -5.05 19.61 16.03
C GLU A 647 -3.88 20.12 15.16
N LEU A 648 -2.67 19.61 15.39
CA LEU A 648 -1.48 19.95 14.60
C LEU A 648 -1.65 19.56 13.12
N ASN A 649 -2.23 18.39 12.83
CA ASN A 649 -2.54 17.98 11.47
C ASN A 649 -3.51 18.96 10.79
N THR A 650 -4.50 19.48 11.51
CA THR A 650 -5.41 20.51 10.99
C THR A 650 -4.67 21.82 10.73
N GLN A 651 -3.84 22.28 11.67
CA GLN A 651 -3.05 23.50 11.51
C GLN A 651 -2.10 23.46 10.31
N ALA A 652 -1.53 22.29 10.04
CA ALA A 652 -0.60 22.10 8.92
C ALA A 652 -1.21 22.30 7.53
N GLN A 653 -2.54 22.16 7.38
CA GLN A 653 -3.21 22.20 6.07
C GLN A 653 -2.97 23.53 5.31
N THR A 654 -2.87 24.65 6.04
CA THR A 654 -2.71 26.00 5.47
C THR A 654 -1.28 26.52 5.52
N LYS A 655 -0.30 25.64 5.79
CA LYS A 655 1.10 26.01 6.01
C LYS A 655 1.95 25.75 4.78
N THR A 656 3.01 26.54 4.64
CA THR A 656 4.05 26.31 3.63
C THR A 656 4.74 24.95 3.87
N LEU A 657 5.52 24.47 2.89
CA LEU A 657 6.22 23.19 2.99
C LEU A 657 7.13 23.14 4.23
N ASP A 658 7.94 24.19 4.45
CA ASP A 658 8.90 24.22 5.57
C ASP A 658 8.19 24.24 6.93
N GLU A 659 7.11 25.00 7.06
CA GLU A 659 6.31 25.03 8.29
C GLU A 659 5.65 23.68 8.54
N ARG A 660 5.11 23.03 7.48
CA ARG A 660 4.52 21.68 7.58
C ARG A 660 5.53 20.64 8.02
N ASN A 661 6.74 20.66 7.47
CA ASN A 661 7.79 19.72 7.87
C ASN A 661 8.10 19.84 9.37
N LYS A 662 8.15 21.06 9.91
CA LYS A 662 8.33 21.28 11.36
C LYS A 662 7.15 20.73 12.17
N ILE A 663 5.92 20.95 11.71
CA ILE A 663 4.74 20.39 12.35
C ILE A 663 4.72 18.86 12.29
N ALA A 664 5.12 18.25 11.14
CA ALA A 664 5.24 16.81 11.03
C ALA A 664 6.25 16.24 12.03
N GLN A 665 7.42 16.90 12.18
CA GLN A 665 8.41 16.50 13.19
C GLN A 665 7.84 16.57 14.61
N GLU A 666 7.03 17.60 14.93
CA GLU A 666 6.36 17.69 16.22
C GLU A 666 5.33 16.56 16.41
N ILE A 667 4.51 16.29 15.39
CA ILE A 667 3.56 15.17 15.43
C ILE A 667 4.29 13.85 15.65
N TRP A 668 5.39 13.60 14.93
CA TRP A 668 6.18 12.38 15.11
C TRP A 668 6.76 12.27 16.52
N LYS A 669 7.25 13.37 17.11
CA LYS A 669 7.73 13.40 18.49
C LYS A 669 6.63 13.03 19.49
N LEU A 670 5.44 13.59 19.33
CA LEU A 670 4.29 13.28 20.16
C LEU A 670 3.82 11.83 20.00
N THR A 671 3.71 11.34 18.76
CA THR A 671 3.26 9.95 18.48
C THR A 671 4.21 8.92 19.07
N VAL A 672 5.52 9.17 18.99
CA VAL A 672 6.55 8.31 19.58
C VAL A 672 6.53 8.38 21.10
N ASP A 673 6.48 9.59 21.70
CA ASP A 673 6.47 9.73 23.15
C ASP A 673 5.23 9.12 23.78
N ALA A 674 4.05 9.33 23.19
CA ALA A 674 2.79 8.76 23.64
C ALA A 674 2.59 7.29 23.21
N VAL A 675 3.47 6.75 22.38
CA VAL A 675 3.33 5.41 21.77
C VAL A 675 1.93 5.23 21.15
N ILE A 676 1.58 6.12 20.23
CA ILE A 676 0.28 6.04 19.50
C ILE A 676 0.22 4.75 18.69
N SER A 677 1.35 4.24 18.26
CA SER A 677 1.54 2.87 17.75
C SER A 677 2.89 2.33 18.21
N ILE A 678 2.99 1.00 18.34
CA ILE A 678 4.25 0.35 18.65
C ILE A 678 4.92 -0.03 17.32
N GLY A 679 6.02 0.66 16.98
CA GLY A 679 6.88 0.24 15.87
C GLY A 679 7.59 -1.06 16.20
N THR A 680 7.78 -1.92 15.20
CA THR A 680 8.61 -3.11 15.33
C THR A 680 9.81 -3.00 14.40
N VAL A 681 9.60 -3.23 13.10
CA VAL A 681 10.61 -3.17 12.04
C VAL A 681 10.06 -2.30 10.91
N GLY A 682 10.87 -1.41 10.39
CA GLY A 682 10.56 -0.58 9.23
C GLY A 682 11.70 -0.58 8.20
N GLN A 683 11.54 0.18 7.12
CA GLN A 683 12.53 0.36 6.06
C GLN A 683 13.04 -0.98 5.45
N SER A 684 12.29 -2.07 5.63
CA SER A 684 12.62 -3.37 5.07
C SER A 684 12.15 -3.50 3.62
N PRO A 685 12.66 -4.48 2.87
CA PRO A 685 12.13 -4.78 1.54
C PRO A 685 10.83 -5.59 1.55
N ALA A 686 10.27 -5.93 2.71
CA ALA A 686 9.09 -6.79 2.81
C ALA A 686 7.85 -6.20 2.12
N THR A 687 7.71 -4.86 2.14
CA THR A 687 6.60 -4.17 1.48
C THR A 687 7.00 -3.73 0.07
N LEU A 688 6.77 -4.58 -0.94
CA LEU A 688 7.05 -4.33 -2.38
C LEU A 688 8.53 -4.16 -2.75
N GLY A 689 9.46 -4.40 -1.82
CA GLY A 689 10.88 -4.19 -2.06
C GLY A 689 11.64 -5.44 -2.51
N LEU A 690 11.07 -6.63 -2.37
CA LEU A 690 11.63 -7.84 -2.97
C LEU A 690 11.12 -7.99 -4.40
N ARG A 691 12.04 -8.06 -5.36
CA ARG A 691 11.69 -8.07 -6.78
C ARG A 691 12.48 -9.13 -7.54
N LEU A 692 11.79 -9.91 -8.37
CA LEU A 692 12.40 -10.84 -9.32
C LEU A 692 12.26 -10.30 -10.74
N VAL A 693 13.38 -10.14 -11.43
CA VAL A 693 13.43 -9.59 -12.80
C VAL A 693 14.07 -10.61 -13.72
N LYS A 694 13.37 -11.06 -14.75
CA LYS A 694 13.90 -11.98 -15.77
C LYS A 694 15.11 -11.38 -16.46
N ASN A 695 16.11 -12.21 -16.78
CA ASN A 695 17.37 -11.78 -17.36
C ASN A 695 17.22 -11.17 -18.77
N ASN A 696 16.15 -11.54 -19.49
CA ASN A 696 15.80 -10.98 -20.78
C ASN A 696 14.96 -9.70 -20.72
N VAL A 697 14.65 -9.17 -19.50
CA VAL A 697 13.97 -7.89 -19.33
C VAL A 697 15.00 -6.76 -19.38
N GLY A 698 14.82 -5.82 -20.32
CA GLY A 698 15.64 -4.62 -20.49
C GLY A 698 14.98 -3.40 -19.84
N ASN A 699 15.78 -2.39 -19.51
CA ASN A 699 15.38 -1.12 -18.91
C ASN A 699 14.67 -1.22 -17.53
N ALA A 700 14.72 -2.36 -16.87
CA ALA A 700 14.28 -2.47 -15.50
C ALA A 700 15.30 -1.77 -14.57
N VAL A 701 14.86 -0.77 -13.79
CA VAL A 701 15.72 -0.01 -12.87
C VAL A 701 16.40 -0.93 -11.85
N GLY A 702 17.63 -0.63 -11.48
CA GLY A 702 18.39 -1.40 -10.50
C GLY A 702 17.75 -1.34 -9.12
N ARG A 703 17.36 -0.15 -8.67
CA ARG A 703 16.61 0.12 -7.44
C ARG A 703 15.46 1.06 -7.74
N GLN A 704 14.31 0.87 -7.13
CA GLN A 704 13.13 1.74 -7.26
C GLN A 704 12.58 2.16 -5.89
N CYS A 705 11.85 3.27 -5.85
CA CYS A 705 11.09 3.67 -4.68
C CYS A 705 9.94 2.71 -4.44
N THR A 706 9.76 2.27 -3.19
CA THR A 706 8.66 1.36 -2.78
C THR A 706 7.50 2.10 -2.11
N SER A 707 7.55 3.44 -2.09
CA SER A 707 6.50 4.27 -1.48
C SER A 707 5.12 4.03 -2.11
N GLN A 708 4.10 4.13 -1.28
CA GLN A 708 2.69 4.10 -1.72
C GLN A 708 2.41 5.18 -2.78
N HIS A 709 3.04 6.35 -2.66
CA HIS A 709 2.82 7.49 -3.54
C HIS A 709 3.45 7.32 -4.93
N ALA A 710 4.59 6.64 -5.01
CA ALA A 710 5.25 6.29 -6.26
C ALA A 710 4.52 5.20 -7.06
N ARG A 711 3.49 4.57 -6.47
CA ARG A 711 2.68 3.52 -7.11
C ARG A 711 3.54 2.45 -7.76
N THR A 712 4.57 2.00 -7.05
CA THR A 712 5.53 1.00 -7.54
C THR A 712 4.83 -0.16 -8.25
N PRO A 713 5.19 -0.50 -9.54
CA PRO A 713 6.35 0.01 -10.28
C PRO A 713 6.08 1.21 -11.20
N SER A 714 4.92 1.88 -11.16
CA SER A 714 4.54 2.94 -12.11
C SER A 714 5.55 4.08 -12.21
N ALA A 715 6.12 4.56 -11.08
CA ALA A 715 7.11 5.63 -11.11
C ALA A 715 8.39 5.23 -11.90
N ALA A 716 8.72 3.93 -11.92
CA ALA A 716 9.85 3.40 -12.71
C ALA A 716 9.55 3.27 -14.21
N ARG A 717 8.45 3.85 -14.70
CA ARG A 717 8.03 3.88 -16.11
C ARG A 717 8.06 2.49 -16.77
N PRO A 718 7.16 1.59 -16.39
CA PRO A 718 7.07 0.25 -16.97
C PRO A 718 6.84 0.28 -18.49
N THR A 719 6.38 1.40 -19.04
CA THR A 719 6.22 1.62 -20.49
C THR A 719 7.53 1.52 -21.28
N ALA A 720 8.68 1.86 -20.64
CA ALA A 720 10.00 1.79 -21.24
C ALA A 720 10.71 0.43 -21.04
N VAL A 721 10.09 -0.50 -20.35
CA VAL A 721 10.60 -1.88 -20.18
C VAL A 721 10.30 -2.68 -21.44
N TYR A 722 11.24 -3.57 -21.83
CA TYR A 722 11.12 -4.37 -23.04
C TYR A 722 11.76 -5.76 -22.86
N PHE A 723 11.54 -6.68 -23.80
CA PHE A 723 12.22 -7.98 -23.83
C PHE A 723 13.40 -7.96 -24.82
N LYS A 724 14.57 -8.36 -24.37
CA LYS A 724 15.82 -8.35 -25.16
C LYS A 724 15.79 -9.32 -26.34
N SER A 725 15.02 -10.33 -26.31
CA SER A 725 14.77 -11.38 -27.32
C SER A 725 14.69 -12.75 -26.70
#